data_d3efa809d57fa2f99779e08df48492e0
#
_entry.id   d3efa809d57fa2f99779e08df48492e0
#
_cell.length_a   1.000
_cell.length_b   1.000
_cell.length_c   1.000
_cell.angle_alpha   90.00
_cell.angle_beta   90.00
_cell.angle_gamma   90.00
#
_symmetry.space_group_name_H-M   'P 1'
#
loop_
_entity.id
_entity.type
_entity.pdbx_description
1 polymer ?
#
loop_
_entity_poly.entity_id
_entity_poly.type
_entity_poly.pdbx_seq_one_letter_code
_entity_poly.pdbx_strand_id
1 'polypeptide(L)'
;MQYPLISEYVRAIQDASNNLDELAHLVPVLDDHGEPYRSSGAFAVVFKMKDEQTGKCYALKCFTEEQEGRAEAYRQIADELEFVDSSYITSVKYLNKEIFVDSSCEEDEFPVLLMDWIDGETMESYIAENYQDNYTMAMLCYRFCKMAAWLRSQPFAHGDIKPDNIMVRPDGNLTLVDYDGMFVPTMKGQKSPTIGTKDFSHPLRTVDDFNETIDDFALASIALSLKAISMNSTLLDTYGASDRLLFSESDYRTPSSSKAISALQDLMCDKDFCTLYSLFMLALARKDLSACSCRLFIGEKPILSQTIEDSSTEITEDELKEAFIDEWGVKYSKDGRKLLKAPKELRGGYSVKEGTRIICNHAFFWCSSLSNIVVPNSVISIGDRAFSCCSSLSSIVIPDSVTDIGNDAFSHCSSLSSIVIPDSVTDIGNDAFSHCSSLSNIVIPDSVTSIGDYAFSGCSSLSNIVIPDSVISIGNGVFSGCLLLEYISIPKSVICLNKNPFSDWKGVLECLSPNFIYEDDVLFNKDKSKIVSFRNQKIESYIIPDSVTSIGDYAFSGCSSLSNIVIPDSVTDIGKCAFSHCSSLSNIVIPDSVTSIGNDAFLRCSSLSNIVISDSVTSIGNGAFLGCSSLSNIVIPDSVTSIGNYAFSDCSSLSSIVIPDSVTDIGNDAFSHCSYLSNIVIPNSVISIGDRAFRDCIYNHRTTKTNQKYPSVNL
;
A
#
# COMPACT_ATOMS: atom_id res chain seq x y z
N MET A 1 -5.39 -25.77 43.56
CA MET A 1 -4.02 -25.33 43.92
C MET A 1 -4.12 -24.01 44.68
N GLN A 2 -3.40 -23.81 45.78
CA GLN A 2 -3.30 -22.49 46.41
C GLN A 2 -2.14 -21.75 45.74
N TYR A 3 -2.32 -20.50 45.36
CA TYR A 3 -1.32 -19.66 44.71
C TYR A 3 -0.68 -18.68 45.67
N PRO A 4 0.60 -18.29 45.45
CA PRO A 4 1.33 -17.33 46.27
C PRO A 4 0.68 -15.94 46.31
N LEU A 5 0.98 -15.21 47.38
CA LEU A 5 0.63 -13.78 47.48
C LEU A 5 1.51 -12.94 46.52
N ILE A 6 1.02 -11.78 46.14
CA ILE A 6 1.80 -10.85 45.28
C ILE A 6 3.15 -10.52 45.90
N SER A 7 3.21 -10.33 47.24
CA SER A 7 4.46 -10.03 47.92
C SER A 7 5.46 -11.19 47.91
N GLU A 8 5.00 -12.44 47.78
CA GLU A 8 5.84 -13.62 47.65
C GLU A 8 6.42 -13.74 46.24
N TYR A 9 5.60 -13.47 45.21
CA TYR A 9 6.06 -13.31 43.82
C TYR A 9 7.11 -12.21 43.67
N VAL A 10 6.89 -11.02 44.29
CA VAL A 10 7.88 -9.92 44.24
C VAL A 10 9.22 -10.38 44.74
N ARG A 11 9.28 -11.12 45.88
CA ARG A 11 10.54 -11.66 46.42
C ARG A 11 11.20 -12.69 45.49
N ALA A 12 10.41 -13.56 44.87
CA ALA A 12 10.91 -14.53 43.90
C ALA A 12 11.49 -13.84 42.65
N ILE A 13 10.82 -12.83 42.13
CA ILE A 13 11.25 -12.09 40.94
C ILE A 13 12.48 -11.20 41.21
N GLN A 14 12.68 -10.70 42.42
CA GLN A 14 13.93 -10.01 42.79
C GLN A 14 15.18 -10.86 42.61
N ASP A 15 15.05 -12.17 42.69
CA ASP A 15 16.13 -13.14 42.43
C ASP A 15 15.72 -14.09 41.29
N ALA A 16 15.33 -13.50 40.15
CA ALA A 16 14.79 -14.22 38.99
C ALA A 16 15.72 -15.31 38.47
N SER A 17 17.05 -15.06 38.47
CA SER A 17 18.05 -16.02 37.97
C SER A 17 18.10 -17.33 38.74
N ASN A 18 17.68 -17.35 40.03
CA ASN A 18 17.62 -18.54 40.84
C ASN A 18 16.19 -19.11 40.98
N ASN A 19 15.18 -18.32 40.67
CA ASN A 19 13.77 -18.68 40.90
C ASN A 19 12.98 -18.93 39.61
N LEU A 20 13.54 -18.64 38.42
CA LEU A 20 12.97 -19.02 37.12
C LEU A 20 13.75 -20.17 36.52
N ASP A 21 13.10 -21.06 35.76
CA ASP A 21 13.69 -22.20 35.08
C ASP A 21 14.12 -21.86 33.64
N GLU A 22 13.23 -21.94 32.65
CA GLU A 22 13.55 -21.60 31.27
C GLU A 22 13.87 -20.11 31.09
N LEU A 23 13.27 -19.24 31.89
CA LEU A 23 13.37 -17.77 31.82
C LEU A 23 14.43 -17.18 32.76
N ALA A 24 15.33 -18.03 33.38
CA ALA A 24 16.37 -17.58 34.29
C ALA A 24 17.33 -16.50 33.72
N HIS A 25 17.34 -16.30 32.40
CA HIS A 25 18.13 -15.27 31.72
C HIS A 25 17.46 -13.88 31.74
N LEU A 26 16.19 -13.81 32.13
CA LEU A 26 15.45 -12.55 32.23
C LEU A 26 15.70 -11.88 33.59
N VAL A 27 15.87 -10.57 33.58
CA VAL A 27 16.02 -9.76 34.79
C VAL A 27 14.81 -8.83 34.96
N PRO A 28 14.35 -8.56 36.21
CA PRO A 28 13.28 -7.61 36.44
C PRO A 28 13.71 -6.18 36.09
N VAL A 29 12.85 -5.45 35.43
CA VAL A 29 12.98 -3.99 35.32
C VAL A 29 12.54 -3.40 36.64
N LEU A 30 13.34 -2.51 37.22
CA LEU A 30 13.04 -1.89 38.53
C LEU A 30 12.29 -0.57 38.35
N ASP A 31 11.40 -0.28 39.29
CA ASP A 31 10.73 1.01 39.41
C ASP A 31 11.63 2.06 40.12
N ASP A 32 11.13 3.27 40.31
CA ASP A 32 11.86 4.38 40.97
C ASP A 32 12.18 4.11 42.45
N HIS A 33 11.58 3.08 43.04
CA HIS A 33 11.83 2.65 44.42
C HIS A 33 12.77 1.46 44.51
N GLY A 34 13.25 0.93 43.37
CA GLY A 34 14.14 -0.23 43.29
C GLY A 34 13.43 -1.57 43.42
N GLU A 35 12.10 -1.59 43.37
CA GLU A 35 11.27 -2.80 43.36
C GLU A 35 10.99 -3.25 41.91
N PRO A 36 10.74 -4.56 41.66
CA PRO A 36 10.31 -5.03 40.35
C PRO A 36 9.08 -4.28 39.86
N TYR A 37 9.20 -3.65 38.68
CA TYR A 37 8.08 -2.95 38.03
C TYR A 37 6.95 -3.94 37.76
N ARG A 38 5.76 -3.63 38.28
CA ARG A 38 4.59 -4.53 38.19
C ARG A 38 3.27 -3.78 38.03
N SER A 39 2.33 -4.48 37.42
CA SER A 39 0.90 -4.14 37.43
C SER A 39 0.14 -5.32 38.04
N SER A 40 -0.86 -5.07 38.88
CA SER A 40 -1.64 -6.12 39.53
C SER A 40 -3.12 -5.99 39.16
N GLY A 41 -3.68 -7.10 38.67
CA GLY A 41 -5.11 -7.27 38.44
C GLY A 41 -5.78 -8.11 39.53
N ALA A 42 -7.05 -8.49 39.33
CA ALA A 42 -7.83 -9.29 40.29
C ALA A 42 -7.26 -10.71 40.48
N PHE A 43 -6.70 -11.33 39.43
CA PHE A 43 -6.33 -12.75 39.38
C PHE A 43 -4.87 -13.02 39.05
N ALA A 44 -4.07 -11.97 38.84
CA ALA A 44 -2.66 -12.09 38.49
C ALA A 44 -1.88 -10.81 38.80
N VAL A 45 -0.56 -10.96 38.90
CA VAL A 45 0.41 -9.85 38.87
C VAL A 45 1.29 -10.01 37.63
N VAL A 46 1.57 -8.91 36.93
CA VAL A 46 2.38 -8.88 35.71
C VAL A 46 3.67 -8.09 36.00
N PHE A 47 4.81 -8.71 35.81
CA PHE A 47 6.13 -8.11 35.97
C PHE A 47 6.72 -7.73 34.61
N LYS A 48 7.42 -6.59 34.55
CA LYS A 48 8.23 -6.22 33.39
C LYS A 48 9.61 -6.88 33.53
N MET A 49 9.92 -7.78 32.62
CA MET A 49 11.21 -8.48 32.56
C MET A 49 12.00 -8.02 31.35
N LYS A 50 13.32 -8.07 31.42
CA LYS A 50 14.22 -7.70 30.33
C LYS A 50 15.23 -8.79 30.07
N ASP A 51 15.41 -9.13 28.81
CA ASP A 51 16.56 -9.89 28.32
C ASP A 51 17.74 -8.93 28.11
N GLU A 52 18.79 -9.04 28.90
CA GLU A 52 19.95 -8.17 28.82
C GLU A 52 20.78 -8.36 27.54
N GLN A 53 20.70 -9.54 26.90
CA GLN A 53 21.45 -9.82 25.66
C GLN A 53 20.81 -9.15 24.45
N THR A 54 19.49 -9.20 24.35
CA THR A 54 18.74 -8.64 23.21
C THR A 54 18.21 -7.24 23.48
N GLY A 55 18.11 -6.84 24.74
CA GLY A 55 17.47 -5.61 25.18
C GLY A 55 15.93 -5.65 25.14
N LYS A 56 15.33 -6.76 24.70
CA LYS A 56 13.88 -6.93 24.58
C LYS A 56 13.23 -7.06 25.95
N CYS A 57 12.06 -6.44 26.10
CA CYS A 57 11.25 -6.54 27.33
C CYS A 57 10.06 -7.49 27.13
N TYR A 58 9.68 -8.13 28.24
CA TYR A 58 8.58 -9.10 28.30
C TYR A 58 7.67 -8.81 29.48
N ALA A 59 6.40 -9.19 29.36
CA ALA A 59 5.43 -9.23 30.41
C ALA A 59 5.34 -10.66 30.98
N LEU A 60 5.72 -10.84 32.22
CA LEU A 60 5.61 -12.11 32.95
C LEU A 60 4.41 -12.08 33.87
N LYS A 61 3.32 -12.78 33.49
CA LYS A 61 2.07 -12.86 34.26
C LYS A 61 2.13 -14.04 35.21
N CYS A 62 2.11 -13.77 36.52
CA CYS A 62 2.05 -14.75 37.60
C CYS A 62 0.62 -14.76 38.19
N PHE A 63 0.03 -15.94 38.31
CA PHE A 63 -1.37 -16.08 38.73
C PHE A 63 -1.50 -16.06 40.23
N THR A 64 -2.57 -15.47 40.78
CA THR A 64 -2.86 -15.41 42.20
C THR A 64 -4.04 -16.29 42.61
N GLU A 65 -4.77 -16.85 41.65
CA GLU A 65 -5.91 -17.74 41.87
C GLU A 65 -5.94 -18.87 40.84
N GLU A 66 -6.48 -20.01 41.24
CA GLU A 66 -6.72 -21.14 40.35
C GLU A 66 -7.96 -20.92 39.49
N GLN A 67 -7.84 -21.25 38.22
CA GLN A 67 -8.95 -21.33 37.29
C GLN A 67 -8.88 -22.67 36.56
N GLU A 68 -9.95 -23.45 36.64
CA GLU A 68 -10.03 -24.77 36.03
C GLU A 68 -9.86 -24.68 34.52
N GLY A 69 -8.97 -25.52 33.96
CA GLY A 69 -8.71 -25.57 32.51
C GLY A 69 -7.79 -24.48 31.96
N ARG A 70 -7.29 -23.53 32.77
CA ARG A 70 -6.45 -22.40 32.33
C ARG A 70 -5.23 -22.85 31.51
N ALA A 71 -4.50 -23.85 31.99
CA ALA A 71 -3.29 -24.35 31.33
C ALA A 71 -3.58 -24.86 29.92
N GLU A 72 -4.66 -25.58 29.74
CA GLU A 72 -5.08 -26.09 28.43
C GLU A 72 -5.57 -24.97 27.53
N ALA A 73 -6.36 -24.02 28.08
CA ALA A 73 -6.82 -22.86 27.33
C ALA A 73 -5.64 -22.04 26.77
N TYR A 74 -4.64 -21.72 27.59
CA TYR A 74 -3.48 -20.96 27.13
C TYR A 74 -2.59 -21.71 26.15
N ARG A 75 -2.51 -23.04 26.21
CA ARG A 75 -1.82 -23.82 25.19
C ARG A 75 -2.54 -23.70 23.85
N GLN A 76 -3.87 -23.86 23.84
CA GLN A 76 -4.67 -23.74 22.62
C GLN A 76 -4.58 -22.32 22.05
N ILE A 77 -4.56 -21.29 22.89
CA ILE A 77 -4.37 -19.89 22.48
C ILE A 77 -2.96 -19.70 21.89
N ALA A 78 -1.92 -20.21 22.55
CA ALA A 78 -0.54 -20.10 22.07
C ALA A 78 -0.37 -20.77 20.69
N ASP A 79 -0.91 -21.98 20.53
CA ASP A 79 -0.86 -22.74 19.28
C ASP A 79 -1.56 -22.00 18.13
N GLU A 80 -2.71 -21.35 18.40
CA GLU A 80 -3.44 -20.56 17.38
C GLU A 80 -2.70 -19.29 17.00
N LEU A 81 -2.13 -18.59 18.01
CA LEU A 81 -1.46 -17.30 17.79
C LEU A 81 -0.04 -17.42 17.23
N GLU A 82 0.59 -18.59 17.26
CA GLU A 82 1.97 -18.83 16.78
C GLU A 82 2.14 -18.41 15.30
N PHE A 83 1.10 -18.58 14.49
CA PHE A 83 1.12 -18.31 13.04
C PHE A 83 0.44 -17.00 12.64
N VAL A 84 0.02 -16.19 13.61
CA VAL A 84 -0.66 -14.92 13.34
C VAL A 84 0.35 -13.78 13.34
N ASP A 85 0.73 -13.31 12.15
CA ASP A 85 1.61 -12.15 11.99
C ASP A 85 0.75 -10.87 11.96
N SER A 86 0.61 -10.21 13.12
CA SER A 86 -0.18 -8.99 13.25
C SER A 86 0.32 -8.13 14.41
N SER A 87 0.34 -6.81 14.22
CA SER A 87 0.66 -5.85 15.28
C SER A 87 -0.46 -5.70 16.32
N TYR A 88 -1.66 -6.21 16.05
CA TYR A 88 -2.82 -6.11 16.97
C TYR A 88 -2.78 -7.13 18.11
N ILE A 89 -1.91 -8.12 18.06
CA ILE A 89 -1.75 -9.13 19.12
C ILE A 89 -0.27 -9.35 19.44
N THR A 90 0.00 -10.01 20.57
CA THR A 90 1.35 -10.42 20.99
C THR A 90 1.48 -11.94 21.04
N SER A 91 2.70 -12.44 20.92
CA SER A 91 3.00 -13.83 21.20
C SER A 91 2.65 -14.18 22.66
N VAL A 92 2.23 -15.43 22.87
CA VAL A 92 1.86 -15.95 24.20
C VAL A 92 2.58 -17.27 24.39
N LYS A 93 3.29 -17.43 25.52
CA LYS A 93 3.92 -18.71 25.90
C LYS A 93 3.48 -19.06 27.32
N TYR A 94 2.77 -20.17 27.49
CA TYR A 94 2.44 -20.71 28.80
C TYR A 94 3.52 -21.67 29.25
N LEU A 95 4.10 -21.42 30.44
CA LEU A 95 5.14 -22.24 31.04
C LEU A 95 4.60 -22.85 32.37
N ASN A 96 4.59 -24.15 32.39
CA ASN A 96 4.14 -24.88 33.56
C ASN A 96 5.34 -25.06 34.53
N LYS A 97 5.15 -24.77 35.83
CA LYS A 97 6.18 -24.89 36.84
C LYS A 97 7.46 -24.07 36.57
N GLU A 98 7.29 -22.84 36.09
CA GLU A 98 8.37 -21.96 35.68
C GLU A 98 8.97 -21.13 36.80
N ILE A 99 8.17 -20.77 37.81
CA ILE A 99 8.64 -19.92 38.91
C ILE A 99 8.58 -20.66 40.24
N PHE A 100 9.73 -20.73 40.90
CA PHE A 100 9.83 -21.17 42.28
C PHE A 100 9.50 -20.02 43.23
N VAL A 101 8.61 -20.26 44.18
CA VAL A 101 8.19 -19.26 45.19
C VAL A 101 8.20 -19.86 46.56
N ASP A 102 9.09 -19.37 47.44
CA ASP A 102 9.06 -19.69 48.86
C ASP A 102 7.82 -19.04 49.50
N SER A 103 6.77 -19.81 49.62
CA SER A 103 5.44 -19.38 50.06
C SER A 103 4.84 -20.31 51.09
N SER A 104 3.67 -19.97 51.62
CA SER A 104 2.89 -20.83 52.52
C SER A 104 2.06 -21.90 51.78
N CYS A 105 2.17 -22.01 50.46
CA CYS A 105 1.45 -22.97 49.65
C CYS A 105 2.04 -24.40 49.81
N GLU A 106 1.26 -25.41 49.41
CA GLU A 106 1.71 -26.81 49.41
C GLU A 106 2.69 -27.10 48.26
N GLU A 107 2.63 -26.32 47.18
CA GLU A 107 3.53 -26.42 46.04
C GLU A 107 4.49 -25.21 46.02
N ASP A 108 5.70 -25.46 45.51
CA ASP A 108 6.78 -24.45 45.46
C ASP A 108 6.99 -23.91 44.03
N GLU A 109 6.48 -24.60 42.98
CA GLU A 109 6.64 -24.25 41.59
C GLU A 109 5.29 -23.88 40.94
N PHE A 110 5.22 -22.72 40.32
CA PHE A 110 4.00 -22.18 39.78
C PHE A 110 4.09 -21.86 38.29
N PRO A 111 2.98 -21.94 37.57
CA PRO A 111 2.93 -21.58 36.14
C PRO A 111 2.98 -20.05 35.94
N VAL A 112 3.55 -19.68 34.79
CA VAL A 112 3.56 -18.28 34.32
C VAL A 112 3.15 -18.19 32.87
N LEU A 113 2.75 -16.98 32.46
CA LEU A 113 2.51 -16.63 31.09
C LEU A 113 3.53 -15.57 30.66
N LEU A 114 4.28 -15.85 29.60
CA LEU A 114 5.20 -14.91 28.99
C LEU A 114 4.58 -14.31 27.73
N MET A 115 4.60 -12.98 27.63
CA MET A 115 4.13 -12.21 26.47
C MET A 115 5.16 -11.12 26.14
N ASP A 116 5.11 -10.54 24.96
CA ASP A 116 5.90 -9.34 24.66
C ASP A 116 5.40 -8.16 25.51
N TRP A 117 6.33 -7.37 26.03
CA TRP A 117 5.99 -6.12 26.71
C TRP A 117 5.62 -5.07 25.66
N ILE A 118 4.44 -4.46 25.82
CA ILE A 118 3.98 -3.36 24.96
C ILE A 118 4.26 -2.03 25.66
N ASP A 119 5.13 -1.22 25.05
CA ASP A 119 5.31 0.15 25.50
C ASP A 119 4.14 0.99 25.02
N GLY A 120 3.56 1.79 25.91
CA GLY A 120 2.37 2.61 25.67
C GLY A 120 1.48 2.69 26.90
N GLU A 121 0.29 3.17 26.71
CA GLU A 121 -0.73 3.30 27.76
C GLU A 121 -2.02 2.57 27.36
N THR A 122 -2.92 2.34 28.31
CA THR A 122 -4.23 1.76 27.98
C THR A 122 -5.07 2.76 27.18
N MET A 123 -5.94 2.25 26.32
CA MET A 123 -6.84 3.10 25.54
C MET A 123 -7.76 3.93 26.47
N GLU A 124 -8.06 3.44 27.68
CA GLU A 124 -8.78 4.20 28.68
C GLU A 124 -8.02 5.46 29.12
N SER A 125 -6.74 5.32 29.51
CA SER A 125 -5.87 6.45 29.86
C SER A 125 -5.73 7.42 28.72
N TYR A 126 -5.48 6.90 27.51
CA TYR A 126 -5.34 7.71 26.29
C TYR A 126 -6.60 8.54 26.01
N ILE A 127 -7.79 7.95 26.13
CA ILE A 127 -9.05 8.66 25.95
C ILE A 127 -9.18 9.76 27.04
N ALA A 128 -8.92 9.43 28.31
CA ALA A 128 -9.04 10.38 29.41
C ALA A 128 -8.16 11.64 29.23
N GLU A 129 -6.99 11.47 28.64
CA GLU A 129 -6.06 12.59 28.37
C GLU A 129 -6.39 13.37 27.09
N ASN A 130 -7.02 12.73 26.08
CA ASN A 130 -7.14 13.28 24.73
C ASN A 130 -8.57 13.52 24.24
N TYR A 131 -9.63 13.20 25.01
CA TYR A 131 -11.02 13.21 24.52
C TYR A 131 -11.53 14.58 24.05
N GLN A 132 -10.90 15.67 24.48
CA GLN A 132 -11.24 17.04 24.04
C GLN A 132 -10.64 17.39 22.65
N ASP A 133 -9.66 16.63 22.17
CA ASP A 133 -9.09 16.81 20.83
C ASP A 133 -9.87 15.94 19.83
N ASN A 134 -10.74 16.58 19.07
CA ASN A 134 -11.59 15.92 18.08
C ASN A 134 -10.80 15.12 17.04
N TYR A 135 -9.64 15.63 16.60
CA TYR A 135 -8.83 14.93 15.60
C TYR A 135 -8.16 13.68 16.19
N THR A 136 -7.54 13.82 17.36
CA THR A 136 -6.92 12.68 18.07
C THR A 136 -7.95 11.59 18.34
N MET A 137 -9.16 11.95 18.77
CA MET A 137 -10.24 10.99 19.00
C MET A 137 -10.78 10.38 17.70
N ALA A 138 -10.87 11.14 16.62
CA ALA A 138 -11.25 10.60 15.30
C ALA A 138 -10.22 9.61 14.79
N MET A 139 -8.92 9.89 14.95
CA MET A 139 -7.82 8.97 14.60
C MET A 139 -7.84 7.70 15.46
N LEU A 140 -8.08 7.82 16.76
CA LEU A 140 -8.26 6.66 17.64
C LEU A 140 -9.42 5.79 17.17
N CYS A 141 -10.57 6.41 16.85
CA CYS A 141 -11.75 5.72 16.31
C CYS A 141 -11.40 4.97 15.01
N TYR A 142 -10.73 5.63 14.09
CA TYR A 142 -10.32 5.02 12.81
C TYR A 142 -9.40 3.80 13.02
N ARG A 143 -8.37 3.93 13.88
CA ARG A 143 -7.45 2.83 14.22
C ARG A 143 -8.17 1.67 14.92
N PHE A 144 -9.07 1.99 15.84
CA PHE A 144 -9.90 0.99 16.50
C PHE A 144 -10.80 0.24 15.50
N CYS A 145 -11.43 0.96 14.59
CA CYS A 145 -12.26 0.37 13.54
C CYS A 145 -11.47 -0.56 12.59
N LYS A 146 -10.21 -0.22 12.29
CA LYS A 146 -9.31 -1.11 11.55
C LYS A 146 -9.00 -2.39 12.34
N MET A 147 -8.67 -2.26 13.62
CA MET A 147 -8.44 -3.40 14.51
C MET A 147 -9.70 -4.26 14.63
N ALA A 148 -10.88 -3.65 14.78
CA ALA A 148 -12.17 -4.36 14.84
C ALA A 148 -12.45 -5.13 13.54
N ALA A 149 -12.21 -4.52 12.39
CA ALA A 149 -12.36 -5.18 11.09
C ALA A 149 -11.41 -6.36 10.93
N TRP A 150 -10.15 -6.19 11.35
CA TRP A 150 -9.15 -7.26 11.35
C TRP A 150 -9.57 -8.40 12.30
N LEU A 151 -9.90 -8.12 13.57
CA LEU A 151 -10.27 -9.15 14.54
C LEU A 151 -11.48 -9.97 14.06
N ARG A 152 -12.50 -9.31 13.48
CA ARG A 152 -13.68 -9.97 12.90
C ARG A 152 -13.36 -10.81 11.64
N SER A 153 -12.21 -10.66 11.04
CA SER A 153 -11.75 -11.51 9.92
C SER A 153 -11.00 -12.75 10.40
N GLN A 154 -10.68 -12.85 11.70
CA GLN A 154 -9.97 -13.97 12.27
C GLN A 154 -10.91 -15.12 12.69
N PRO A 155 -10.41 -16.35 12.79
CA PRO A 155 -11.19 -17.49 13.27
C PRO A 155 -11.33 -17.52 14.81
N PHE A 156 -10.71 -16.57 15.51
CA PHE A 156 -10.71 -16.43 16.97
C PHE A 156 -11.31 -15.10 17.41
N ALA A 157 -11.58 -14.98 18.71
CA ALA A 157 -12.10 -13.76 19.33
C ALA A 157 -11.42 -13.51 20.68
N HIS A 158 -11.30 -12.25 21.09
CA HIS A 158 -10.64 -11.86 22.36
C HIS A 158 -11.48 -12.19 23.59
N GLY A 159 -12.80 -12.05 23.51
CA GLY A 159 -13.75 -12.45 24.54
C GLY A 159 -13.98 -11.44 25.67
N ASP A 160 -13.12 -10.43 25.84
CA ASP A 160 -13.28 -9.33 26.81
C ASP A 160 -12.72 -8.01 26.26
N ILE A 161 -13.26 -7.56 25.11
CA ILE A 161 -12.89 -6.28 24.49
C ILE A 161 -13.42 -5.11 25.33
N LYS A 162 -12.47 -4.33 25.85
CA LYS A 162 -12.72 -3.08 26.59
C LYS A 162 -11.48 -2.16 26.50
N PRO A 163 -11.60 -0.86 26.78
CA PRO A 163 -10.48 0.09 26.67
C PRO A 163 -9.24 -0.29 27.48
N ASP A 164 -9.39 -0.91 28.65
CA ASP A 164 -8.26 -1.34 29.50
C ASP A 164 -7.44 -2.48 28.88
N ASN A 165 -8.08 -3.30 28.05
CA ASN A 165 -7.45 -4.45 27.39
C ASN A 165 -6.86 -4.12 26.02
N ILE A 166 -6.75 -2.82 25.71
CA ILE A 166 -6.19 -2.31 24.45
C ILE A 166 -5.09 -1.31 24.79
N MET A 167 -3.87 -1.59 24.36
CA MET A 167 -2.73 -0.69 24.50
C MET A 167 -2.64 0.24 23.30
N VAL A 168 -2.46 1.54 23.55
CA VAL A 168 -2.10 2.54 22.53
C VAL A 168 -0.60 2.73 22.60
N ARG A 169 0.11 2.34 21.56
CA ARG A 169 1.57 2.49 21.44
C ARG A 169 1.97 3.94 21.18
N PRO A 170 3.24 4.33 21.38
CA PRO A 170 3.71 5.68 21.05
C PRO A 170 3.51 6.08 19.59
N ASP A 171 3.51 5.12 18.66
CA ASP A 171 3.19 5.31 17.24
C ASP A 171 1.66 5.41 16.98
N GLY A 172 0.86 5.27 18.03
CA GLY A 172 -0.60 5.29 18.01
C GLY A 172 -1.25 3.98 17.54
N ASN A 173 -0.47 2.94 17.20
CA ASN A 173 -1.02 1.63 16.87
C ASN A 173 -1.61 0.94 18.10
N LEU A 174 -2.63 0.13 17.87
CA LEU A 174 -3.34 -0.58 18.95
C LEU A 174 -2.82 -2.01 19.08
N THR A 175 -2.79 -2.52 20.31
CA THR A 175 -2.47 -3.92 20.58
C THR A 175 -3.37 -4.45 21.67
N LEU A 176 -4.00 -5.60 21.43
CA LEU A 176 -4.82 -6.31 22.40
C LEU A 176 -3.94 -6.98 23.46
N VAL A 177 -4.36 -6.93 24.69
CA VAL A 177 -3.72 -7.57 25.84
C VAL A 177 -4.76 -8.29 26.69
N ASP A 178 -4.32 -9.19 27.58
CA ASP A 178 -5.17 -9.96 28.51
C ASP A 178 -6.13 -10.95 27.82
N TYR A 179 -5.57 -12.07 27.38
CA TYR A 179 -6.28 -13.12 26.62
C TYR A 179 -7.06 -14.12 27.47
N ASP A 180 -7.37 -13.82 28.74
CA ASP A 180 -8.05 -14.75 29.68
C ASP A 180 -9.46 -15.17 29.18
N GLY A 181 -10.09 -14.34 28.36
CA GLY A 181 -11.42 -14.58 27.77
C GLY A 181 -11.41 -15.14 26.35
N MET A 182 -10.23 -15.38 25.77
CA MET A 182 -10.08 -15.63 24.33
C MET A 182 -10.73 -16.95 23.90
N PHE A 183 -11.42 -16.90 22.77
CA PHE A 183 -11.93 -18.03 22.03
C PHE A 183 -10.98 -18.34 20.84
N VAL A 184 -10.65 -19.62 20.69
CA VAL A 184 -9.96 -20.16 19.50
C VAL A 184 -10.74 -21.36 18.95
N PRO A 185 -10.61 -21.73 17.66
CA PRO A 185 -11.44 -22.76 17.00
C PRO A 185 -11.45 -24.11 17.72
N THR A 186 -10.32 -24.47 18.37
CA THR A 186 -10.20 -25.72 19.14
C THR A 186 -11.09 -25.76 20.40
N MET A 187 -11.57 -24.60 20.88
CA MET A 187 -12.45 -24.47 22.04
C MET A 187 -13.96 -24.56 21.66
N LYS A 188 -14.29 -24.82 20.40
CA LYS A 188 -15.68 -24.86 19.93
C LYS A 188 -16.50 -25.88 20.74
N GLY A 189 -17.61 -25.39 21.31
CA GLY A 189 -18.51 -26.19 22.16
C GLY A 189 -18.15 -26.18 23.65
N GLN A 190 -17.07 -25.50 24.04
CA GLN A 190 -16.76 -25.21 25.46
C GLN A 190 -17.55 -24.01 25.93
N LYS A 191 -17.49 -23.72 27.24
CA LYS A 191 -18.10 -22.55 27.87
C LYS A 191 -17.06 -21.44 28.01
N SER A 192 -17.51 -20.20 27.85
CA SER A 192 -16.65 -19.04 28.09
C SER A 192 -16.20 -18.98 29.54
N PRO A 193 -14.92 -18.72 29.82
CA PRO A 193 -14.42 -18.54 31.19
C PRO A 193 -14.95 -17.23 31.82
N THR A 194 -15.41 -16.30 31.02
CA THR A 194 -15.96 -15.01 31.45
C THR A 194 -17.18 -14.61 30.63
N ILE A 195 -18.07 -13.81 31.21
CA ILE A 195 -19.15 -13.14 30.48
C ILE A 195 -18.74 -11.74 29.99
N GLY A 196 -17.46 -11.36 30.21
CA GLY A 196 -16.92 -10.04 29.91
C GLY A 196 -17.40 -8.95 30.88
N THR A 197 -16.96 -7.73 30.61
CA THR A 197 -17.34 -6.54 31.42
C THR A 197 -18.72 -6.04 31.00
N LYS A 198 -19.62 -5.80 31.98
CA LYS A 198 -21.06 -5.53 31.75
C LYS A 198 -21.33 -4.38 30.78
N ASP A 199 -20.58 -3.28 30.88
CA ASP A 199 -20.79 -2.10 30.06
C ASP A 199 -20.17 -2.23 28.63
N PHE A 200 -19.42 -3.32 28.39
CA PHE A 200 -18.85 -3.67 27.08
C PHE A 200 -19.37 -5.01 26.54
N SER A 201 -20.24 -5.70 27.28
CA SER A 201 -20.79 -6.99 26.86
C SER A 201 -22.26 -6.89 26.49
N HIS A 202 -22.70 -7.72 25.55
CA HIS A 202 -24.12 -7.79 25.23
C HIS A 202 -24.96 -8.16 26.47
N PRO A 203 -26.06 -7.45 26.78
CA PRO A 203 -26.80 -7.62 28.03
C PRO A 203 -27.48 -8.99 28.21
N LEU A 204 -27.52 -9.81 27.13
CA LEU A 204 -28.03 -11.18 27.16
C LEU A 204 -26.89 -12.20 26.90
N ARG A 205 -25.61 -11.84 27.03
CA ARG A 205 -24.49 -12.76 26.92
C ARG A 205 -24.48 -13.73 28.11
N THR A 206 -24.21 -14.99 27.81
CA THR A 206 -24.05 -16.07 28.78
C THR A 206 -22.74 -16.80 28.56
N VAL A 207 -22.35 -17.69 29.46
CA VAL A 207 -21.15 -18.53 29.29
C VAL A 207 -21.25 -19.52 28.11
N ASP A 208 -22.45 -19.76 27.59
CA ASP A 208 -22.66 -20.63 26.42
C ASP A 208 -22.43 -19.87 25.10
N ASP A 209 -22.37 -18.54 25.14
CA ASP A 209 -21.99 -17.68 23.98
C ASP A 209 -20.46 -17.62 23.90
N PHE A 210 -19.82 -18.69 23.38
CA PHE A 210 -18.37 -18.78 23.23
C PHE A 210 -18.02 -19.24 21.82
N ASN A 211 -17.73 -18.26 20.97
CA ASN A 211 -17.47 -18.46 19.55
C ASN A 211 -16.73 -17.24 18.96
N GLU A 212 -16.43 -17.28 17.67
CA GLU A 212 -15.71 -16.24 16.91
C GLU A 212 -16.41 -14.90 16.79
N THR A 213 -17.71 -14.80 17.14
CA THR A 213 -18.48 -13.54 17.05
C THR A 213 -18.73 -12.87 18.42
N ILE A 214 -18.13 -13.41 19.49
CA ILE A 214 -18.41 -13.00 20.86
C ILE A 214 -18.06 -11.51 21.13
N ASP A 215 -17.14 -10.95 20.33
CA ASP A 215 -16.68 -9.55 20.45
C ASP A 215 -17.52 -8.55 19.64
N ASP A 216 -18.37 -9.01 18.72
CA ASP A 216 -19.10 -8.17 17.75
C ASP A 216 -19.84 -6.99 18.41
N PHE A 217 -20.48 -7.25 19.56
CA PHE A 217 -21.20 -6.22 20.29
C PHE A 217 -20.25 -5.18 20.92
N ALA A 218 -19.18 -5.62 21.58
CA ALA A 218 -18.20 -4.75 22.21
C ALA A 218 -17.53 -3.85 21.17
N LEU A 219 -17.10 -4.44 20.05
CA LEU A 219 -16.47 -3.72 18.94
C LEU A 219 -17.41 -2.64 18.37
N ALA A 220 -18.68 -2.96 18.17
CA ALA A 220 -19.65 -2.00 17.64
C ALA A 220 -19.96 -0.88 18.65
N SER A 221 -20.10 -1.20 19.93
CA SER A 221 -20.38 -0.23 21.00
C SER A 221 -19.22 0.75 21.21
N ILE A 222 -17.98 0.25 21.26
CA ILE A 222 -16.79 1.07 21.43
C ILE A 222 -16.56 1.94 20.19
N ALA A 223 -16.64 1.38 18.96
CA ALA A 223 -16.48 2.14 17.73
C ALA A 223 -17.47 3.32 17.66
N LEU A 224 -18.76 3.07 17.96
CA LEU A 224 -19.77 4.11 17.99
C LEU A 224 -19.47 5.17 19.05
N SER A 225 -19.04 4.75 20.24
CA SER A 225 -18.70 5.68 21.33
C SER A 225 -17.53 6.59 20.96
N LEU A 226 -16.44 6.02 20.39
CA LEU A 226 -15.28 6.79 19.94
C LEU A 226 -15.64 7.78 18.82
N LYS A 227 -16.45 7.36 17.84
CA LYS A 227 -16.93 8.25 16.77
C LYS A 227 -17.79 9.38 17.34
N ALA A 228 -18.71 9.09 18.27
CA ALA A 228 -19.55 10.10 18.91
C ALA A 228 -18.70 11.12 19.69
N ILE A 229 -17.74 10.67 20.50
CA ILE A 229 -16.83 11.51 21.27
C ILE A 229 -16.00 12.41 20.35
N SER A 230 -15.50 11.87 19.23
CA SER A 230 -14.72 12.64 18.24
C SER A 230 -15.53 13.77 17.59
N MET A 231 -16.86 13.62 17.51
CA MET A 231 -17.75 14.63 16.95
C MET A 231 -18.25 15.61 18.02
N ASN A 232 -18.41 15.15 19.26
CA ASN A 232 -18.86 15.95 20.38
C ASN A 232 -18.30 15.39 21.70
N SER A 233 -17.20 15.96 22.17
CA SER A 233 -16.51 15.53 23.40
C SER A 233 -17.36 15.66 24.69
N THR A 234 -18.34 16.60 24.72
CA THR A 234 -19.21 16.78 25.87
C THR A 234 -20.10 15.56 26.16
N LEU A 235 -20.23 14.63 25.22
CA LEU A 235 -20.95 13.38 25.45
C LEU A 235 -20.24 12.51 26.48
N LEU A 236 -18.89 12.49 26.48
CA LEU A 236 -18.14 11.75 27.50
C LEU A 236 -18.31 12.37 28.89
N ASP A 237 -18.29 13.71 29.00
CA ASP A 237 -18.54 14.41 30.27
C ASP A 237 -19.93 14.13 30.83
N THR A 238 -20.91 13.92 29.93
CA THR A 238 -22.33 13.80 30.35
C THR A 238 -22.72 12.35 30.65
N TYR A 239 -22.21 11.39 29.86
CA TYR A 239 -22.67 9.99 29.89
C TYR A 239 -21.56 9.01 30.29
N GLY A 240 -20.28 9.41 30.17
CA GLY A 240 -19.14 8.59 30.56
C GLY A 240 -18.97 8.41 32.05
N ALA A 241 -18.18 7.41 32.43
CA ALA A 241 -17.69 7.18 33.79
C ALA A 241 -16.30 6.53 33.72
N SER A 242 -15.64 6.37 34.87
CA SER A 242 -14.30 5.79 34.98
C SER A 242 -14.20 4.36 34.46
N ASP A 243 -15.31 3.64 34.38
CA ASP A 243 -15.39 2.23 34.00
C ASP A 243 -16.16 1.97 32.68
N ARG A 244 -16.53 3.02 31.96
CA ARG A 244 -17.28 2.93 30.70
C ARG A 244 -17.05 4.15 29.79
N LEU A 245 -17.34 3.99 28.51
CA LEU A 245 -17.41 5.11 27.57
C LEU A 245 -18.78 5.83 27.68
N LEU A 246 -19.65 5.71 26.68
CA LEU A 246 -20.94 6.42 26.65
C LEU A 246 -22.10 5.61 27.23
N PHE A 247 -22.03 4.28 27.20
CA PHE A 247 -23.17 3.41 27.46
C PHE A 247 -22.95 2.54 28.70
N SER A 248 -24.00 2.36 29.47
CA SER A 248 -24.09 1.39 30.56
C SER A 248 -24.93 0.18 30.15
N GLU A 249 -24.84 -0.92 30.90
CA GLU A 249 -25.70 -2.09 30.70
C GLU A 249 -27.21 -1.70 30.70
N SER A 250 -27.64 -0.70 31.50
CA SER A 250 -29.02 -0.24 31.51
C SER A 250 -29.48 0.41 30.22
N ASP A 251 -28.57 1.09 29.48
CA ASP A 251 -28.88 1.69 28.20
C ASP A 251 -29.11 0.61 27.12
N TYR A 252 -28.38 -0.50 27.19
CA TYR A 252 -28.56 -1.66 26.29
C TYR A 252 -29.86 -2.43 26.57
N ARG A 253 -30.26 -2.53 27.84
CA ARG A 253 -31.53 -3.22 28.24
C ARG A 253 -32.78 -2.46 27.85
N THR A 254 -32.71 -1.12 27.84
CA THR A 254 -33.86 -0.25 27.53
C THR A 254 -33.46 0.87 26.54
N PRO A 255 -33.05 0.55 25.31
CA PRO A 255 -32.49 1.53 24.37
C PRO A 255 -33.50 2.66 24.03
N SER A 256 -34.80 2.38 24.01
CA SER A 256 -35.83 3.37 23.71
C SER A 256 -36.00 4.46 24.79
N SER A 257 -35.52 4.22 25.99
CA SER A 257 -35.56 5.19 27.11
C SER A 257 -34.16 5.70 27.49
N SER A 258 -33.11 5.24 26.85
CA SER A 258 -31.73 5.69 27.06
C SER A 258 -31.54 7.14 26.62
N LYS A 259 -31.04 7.96 27.54
CA LYS A 259 -30.71 9.37 27.26
C LYS A 259 -29.40 9.43 26.43
N ALA A 260 -28.44 8.53 26.68
CA ALA A 260 -27.20 8.46 25.93
C ALA A 260 -27.48 8.13 24.47
N ILE A 261 -28.27 7.08 24.18
CA ILE A 261 -28.62 6.71 22.79
C ILE A 261 -29.46 7.83 22.14
N SER A 262 -30.37 8.47 22.86
CA SER A 262 -31.18 9.56 22.32
C SER A 262 -30.33 10.79 21.96
N ALA A 263 -29.28 11.10 22.71
CA ALA A 263 -28.37 12.21 22.42
C ALA A 263 -27.57 12.02 21.14
N LEU A 264 -27.46 10.80 20.61
CA LEU A 264 -26.75 10.50 19.37
C LEU A 264 -27.54 10.90 18.12
N GLN A 265 -28.82 11.22 18.23
CA GLN A 265 -29.65 11.56 17.06
C GLN A 265 -29.17 12.81 16.33
N ASP A 266 -28.58 13.77 17.04
CA ASP A 266 -28.03 14.99 16.45
C ASP A 266 -26.77 14.73 15.57
N LEU A 267 -26.14 13.55 15.71
CA LEU A 267 -24.96 13.14 14.95
C LEU A 267 -25.28 12.34 13.68
N MET A 268 -26.54 12.05 13.41
CA MET A 268 -26.97 11.18 12.29
C MET A 268 -26.79 11.83 10.90
N CYS A 269 -26.27 13.04 10.80
CA CYS A 269 -25.90 13.65 9.52
C CYS A 269 -24.57 13.14 8.93
N ASP A 270 -23.71 12.52 9.75
CA ASP A 270 -22.44 11.93 9.32
C ASP A 270 -22.65 10.49 8.84
N LYS A 271 -22.13 10.17 7.64
CA LYS A 271 -22.30 8.85 6.99
C LYS A 271 -21.65 7.72 7.77
N ASP A 272 -20.42 7.93 8.23
CA ASP A 272 -19.67 6.91 8.97
C ASP A 272 -20.32 6.66 10.33
N PHE A 273 -20.77 7.73 10.98
CA PHE A 273 -21.54 7.63 12.22
C PHE A 273 -22.82 6.79 12.03
N CYS A 274 -23.59 7.07 10.96
CA CYS A 274 -24.79 6.28 10.63
C CYS A 274 -24.49 4.80 10.42
N THR A 275 -23.35 4.49 9.80
CA THR A 275 -22.91 3.10 9.58
C THR A 275 -22.60 2.42 10.90
N LEU A 276 -21.78 3.04 11.76
CA LEU A 276 -21.43 2.50 13.08
C LEU A 276 -22.64 2.39 13.99
N TYR A 277 -23.55 3.37 13.96
CA TYR A 277 -24.83 3.30 14.70
C TYR A 277 -25.69 2.11 14.26
N SER A 278 -25.75 1.86 12.94
CA SER A 278 -26.49 0.73 12.39
C SER A 278 -25.88 -0.62 12.78
N LEU A 279 -24.54 -0.74 12.78
CA LEU A 279 -23.83 -1.91 13.27
C LEU A 279 -24.10 -2.15 14.76
N PHE A 280 -24.02 -1.10 15.58
CA PHE A 280 -24.32 -1.19 17.01
C PHE A 280 -25.77 -1.66 17.27
N MET A 281 -26.76 -1.06 16.59
CA MET A 281 -28.16 -1.45 16.76
C MET A 281 -28.42 -2.88 16.28
N LEU A 282 -27.72 -3.34 15.24
CA LEU A 282 -27.82 -4.72 14.76
C LEU A 282 -27.20 -5.69 15.77
N ALA A 283 -25.99 -5.39 16.28
CA ALA A 283 -25.32 -6.20 17.30
C ALA A 283 -26.15 -6.29 18.58
N LEU A 284 -26.77 -5.18 19.00
CA LEU A 284 -27.67 -5.14 20.14
C LEU A 284 -28.93 -6.00 19.92
N ALA A 285 -29.44 -6.08 18.69
CA ALA A 285 -30.64 -6.85 18.37
C ALA A 285 -30.35 -8.35 18.17
N ARG A 286 -29.16 -8.73 17.68
CA ARG A 286 -28.82 -10.09 17.24
C ARG A 286 -27.70 -10.78 18.01
N LYS A 287 -26.95 -10.08 18.85
CA LYS A 287 -25.68 -10.44 19.50
C LYS A 287 -24.47 -10.52 18.57
N ASP A 288 -24.65 -10.73 17.28
CA ASP A 288 -23.57 -10.92 16.31
C ASP A 288 -23.78 -10.09 15.03
N LEU A 289 -22.71 -9.92 14.29
CA LEU A 289 -22.64 -9.21 13.01
C LEU A 289 -22.18 -10.15 11.88
N SER A 290 -22.32 -11.48 12.03
CA SER A 290 -21.84 -12.50 11.07
C SER A 290 -22.38 -12.29 9.65
N ALA A 291 -23.58 -11.68 9.52
CA ALA A 291 -24.18 -11.32 8.23
C ALA A 291 -23.60 -10.04 7.60
N CYS A 292 -22.73 -9.30 8.32
CA CYS A 292 -22.18 -8.02 7.90
C CYS A 292 -20.70 -8.18 7.50
N SER A 293 -20.28 -7.47 6.44
CA SER A 293 -18.87 -7.36 6.10
C SER A 293 -18.11 -6.66 7.24
N CYS A 294 -16.95 -7.20 7.62
CA CYS A 294 -16.05 -6.57 8.59
C CYS A 294 -15.60 -5.17 8.14
N ARG A 295 -15.50 -4.93 6.83
CA ARG A 295 -15.14 -3.62 6.25
C ARG A 295 -16.11 -2.48 6.57
N LEU A 296 -17.34 -2.76 7.01
CA LEU A 296 -18.29 -1.72 7.41
C LEU A 296 -17.86 -0.94 8.66
N PHE A 297 -16.89 -1.44 9.41
CA PHE A 297 -16.29 -0.68 10.50
C PHE A 297 -15.37 0.45 9.99
N ILE A 298 -14.74 0.28 8.84
CA ILE A 298 -13.72 1.20 8.34
C ILE A 298 -14.40 2.36 7.60
N GLY A 299 -14.44 3.52 8.25
CA GLY A 299 -14.85 4.79 7.66
C GLY A 299 -13.70 5.52 6.98
N GLU A 300 -13.97 6.77 6.56
CA GLU A 300 -12.94 7.64 6.00
C GLU A 300 -11.90 7.99 7.09
N LYS A 301 -10.61 7.98 6.69
CA LYS A 301 -9.55 8.37 7.60
C LYS A 301 -9.70 9.86 7.94
N PRO A 302 -9.65 10.24 9.22
CA PRO A 302 -9.69 11.63 9.63
C PRO A 302 -8.54 12.42 9.02
N ILE A 303 -8.86 13.55 8.40
CA ILE A 303 -7.90 14.51 7.91
C ILE A 303 -7.86 15.67 8.91
N LEU A 304 -6.68 16.05 9.35
CA LEU A 304 -6.54 17.25 10.18
C LEU A 304 -7.02 18.44 9.35
N SER A 305 -8.23 18.94 9.63
CA SER A 305 -8.79 20.11 8.94
C SER A 305 -8.01 21.35 9.35
N GLN A 306 -6.87 21.56 8.71
CA GLN A 306 -6.23 22.87 8.69
C GLN A 306 -6.45 23.47 7.31
N THR A 307 -6.73 24.76 7.30
CA THR A 307 -7.04 25.60 6.15
C THR A 307 -6.30 25.20 4.87
N ILE A 308 -7.01 25.07 3.77
CA ILE A 308 -6.57 24.66 2.43
C ILE A 308 -5.28 25.38 1.94
N GLU A 309 -4.88 26.47 2.58
CA GLU A 309 -3.68 27.25 2.23
C GLU A 309 -2.36 26.59 2.69
N ASP A 310 -2.37 25.64 3.62
CA ASP A 310 -1.14 25.09 4.24
C ASP A 310 -0.73 23.69 3.72
N SER A 311 -1.45 23.06 2.79
CA SER A 311 -1.16 21.68 2.32
C SER A 311 -0.35 21.62 1.02
N SER A 312 -0.09 22.74 0.35
CA SER A 312 0.62 22.74 -0.93
C SER A 312 2.09 22.36 -0.77
N THR A 313 2.53 21.32 -1.48
CA THR A 313 3.95 20.93 -1.61
C THR A 313 4.73 21.81 -2.61
N GLU A 314 4.03 22.65 -3.36
CA GLU A 314 4.63 23.62 -4.28
C GLU A 314 5.37 24.73 -3.50
N ILE A 315 6.44 25.22 -4.10
CA ILE A 315 7.28 26.28 -3.54
C ILE A 315 7.04 27.57 -4.33
N THR A 316 6.66 28.63 -3.65
CA THR A 316 6.51 29.94 -4.26
C THR A 316 7.84 30.72 -4.29
N GLU A 317 7.95 31.68 -5.22
CA GLU A 317 9.12 32.56 -5.25
C GLU A 317 9.27 33.41 -3.98
N ASP A 318 8.17 33.79 -3.34
CA ASP A 318 8.19 34.60 -2.13
C ASP A 318 8.62 33.77 -0.92
N GLU A 319 8.18 32.49 -0.82
CA GLU A 319 8.71 31.56 0.21
C GLU A 319 10.22 31.39 0.10
N LEU A 320 10.77 31.32 -1.13
CA LEU A 320 12.21 31.20 -1.35
C LEU A 320 13.00 32.48 -0.97
N LYS A 321 12.40 33.68 -1.15
CA LYS A 321 13.00 34.94 -0.78
C LYS A 321 13.03 35.16 0.73
N GLU A 322 11.98 34.73 1.44
CA GLU A 322 11.84 34.85 2.89
C GLU A 322 12.38 33.64 3.66
N ALA A 323 12.90 32.63 2.94
CA ALA A 323 13.38 31.38 3.53
C ALA A 323 14.50 31.62 4.54
N PHE A 324 14.43 30.98 5.69
CA PHE A 324 15.60 30.87 6.54
C PHE A 324 16.44 29.63 6.16
N ILE A 325 17.74 29.72 6.38
CA ILE A 325 18.69 28.66 6.05
C ILE A 325 19.29 28.16 7.35
N ASP A 326 19.28 26.85 7.55
CA ASP A 326 19.91 26.24 8.72
C ASP A 326 21.43 26.07 8.56
N GLU A 327 22.08 25.49 9.55
CA GLU A 327 23.54 25.28 9.59
C GLU A 327 24.05 24.32 8.50
N TRP A 328 23.15 23.47 7.93
CA TRP A 328 23.47 22.55 6.85
C TRP A 328 23.16 23.11 5.46
N GLY A 329 22.66 24.36 5.40
CA GLY A 329 22.27 25.01 4.15
C GLY A 329 20.86 24.62 3.65
N VAL A 330 20.07 23.94 4.44
CA VAL A 330 18.70 23.57 4.11
C VAL A 330 17.77 24.77 4.32
N LYS A 331 16.93 25.04 3.32
CA LYS A 331 15.98 26.15 3.31
C LYS A 331 14.62 25.72 3.83
N TYR A 332 14.06 26.50 4.72
CA TYR A 332 12.73 26.36 5.27
C TYR A 332 11.89 27.59 5.01
N SER A 333 10.57 27.46 4.98
CA SER A 333 9.68 28.62 5.04
C SER A 333 9.93 29.47 6.29
N LYS A 334 9.54 30.74 6.25
CA LYS A 334 9.74 31.69 7.35
C LYS A 334 9.23 31.21 8.69
N ASP A 335 8.10 30.50 8.69
CA ASP A 335 7.47 29.89 9.87
C ASP A 335 8.01 28.50 10.25
N GLY A 336 8.91 27.95 9.44
CA GLY A 336 9.52 26.63 9.64
C GLY A 336 8.64 25.43 9.29
N ARG A 337 7.42 25.66 8.83
CA ARG A 337 6.46 24.57 8.56
C ARG A 337 6.72 23.81 7.26
N LYS A 338 7.40 24.45 6.30
CA LYS A 338 7.77 23.82 5.04
C LYS A 338 9.29 23.68 4.93
N LEU A 339 9.78 22.49 4.58
CA LEU A 339 11.14 22.29 4.12
C LEU A 339 11.14 22.50 2.61
N LEU A 340 11.73 23.61 2.18
CA LEU A 340 11.69 24.06 0.79
C LEU A 340 12.77 23.38 -0.07
N LYS A 341 14.03 23.43 0.36
CA LYS A 341 15.13 22.93 -0.47
C LYS A 341 16.41 22.67 0.31
N ALA A 342 17.01 21.51 0.10
CA ALA A 342 18.36 21.19 0.56
C ALA A 342 19.43 21.48 -0.52
N PRO A 343 20.68 21.79 -0.12
CA PRO A 343 21.80 21.88 -1.07
C PRO A 343 22.14 20.47 -1.58
N LYS A 344 22.50 20.38 -2.88
CA LYS A 344 22.87 19.08 -3.50
C LYS A 344 24.10 18.43 -2.88
N GLU A 345 24.95 19.23 -2.24
CA GLU A 345 26.17 18.83 -1.55
C GLU A 345 25.91 18.27 -0.14
N LEU A 346 24.66 18.24 0.34
CA LEU A 346 24.30 17.69 1.65
C LEU A 346 24.75 16.22 1.76
N ARG A 347 25.51 15.91 2.81
CA ARG A 347 26.17 14.60 3.01
C ARG A 347 25.86 14.00 4.36
N GLY A 348 25.88 12.66 4.42
CA GLY A 348 25.70 11.94 5.67
C GLY A 348 24.25 11.94 6.14
N GLY A 349 24.06 12.04 7.45
CA GLY A 349 22.73 12.09 8.05
C GLY A 349 22.19 13.50 8.19
N TYR A 350 20.88 13.69 8.02
CA TYR A 350 20.19 14.95 8.27
C TYR A 350 18.91 14.71 9.07
N SER A 351 18.62 15.57 10.03
CA SER A 351 17.36 15.55 10.78
C SER A 351 16.53 16.77 10.39
N VAL A 352 15.34 16.50 9.84
CA VAL A 352 14.35 17.55 9.55
C VAL A 352 13.89 18.18 10.86
N LYS A 353 13.74 19.51 10.88
CA LYS A 353 13.37 20.25 12.09
C LYS A 353 11.99 19.84 12.59
N GLU A 354 11.85 19.72 13.92
CA GLU A 354 10.57 19.56 14.56
C GLU A 354 9.61 20.71 14.19
N GLY A 355 8.33 20.39 14.02
CA GLY A 355 7.31 21.33 13.58
C GLY A 355 7.22 21.51 12.05
N THR A 356 8.14 20.92 11.27
CA THR A 356 8.00 20.85 9.80
C THR A 356 6.80 19.95 9.46
N ARG A 357 5.88 20.46 8.63
CA ARG A 357 4.68 19.76 8.21
C ARG A 357 4.78 19.21 6.80
N ILE A 358 5.50 19.90 5.93
CA ILE A 358 5.59 19.56 4.51
C ILE A 358 7.05 19.50 4.09
N ILE A 359 7.42 18.40 3.45
CA ILE A 359 8.64 18.30 2.65
C ILE A 359 8.22 18.61 1.21
N CYS A 360 8.61 19.78 0.70
CA CYS A 360 8.15 20.29 -0.58
C CYS A 360 8.66 19.50 -1.78
N ASN A 361 8.04 19.76 -2.94
CA ASN A 361 8.47 19.19 -4.21
C ASN A 361 9.95 19.46 -4.47
N HIS A 362 10.70 18.43 -4.87
CA HIS A 362 12.15 18.50 -5.16
C HIS A 362 13.02 18.93 -3.96
N ALA A 363 12.55 18.83 -2.72
CA ALA A 363 13.26 19.35 -1.54
C ALA A 363 14.69 18.81 -1.37
N PHE A 364 14.91 17.50 -1.58
CA PHE A 364 16.23 16.85 -1.57
C PHE A 364 16.64 16.30 -2.94
N PHE A 365 16.04 16.81 -4.02
CA PHE A 365 16.31 16.33 -5.37
C PHE A 365 17.80 16.38 -5.73
N TRP A 366 18.39 15.20 -6.10
CA TRP A 366 19.81 15.03 -6.38
C TRP A 366 20.75 15.24 -5.18
N CYS A 367 20.31 15.08 -3.95
CA CYS A 367 21.18 14.98 -2.79
C CYS A 367 21.85 13.60 -2.72
N SER A 368 22.67 13.29 -3.73
CA SER A 368 23.23 11.95 -3.97
C SER A 368 24.16 11.44 -2.87
N SER A 369 24.64 12.29 -1.96
CA SER A 369 25.50 11.94 -0.83
C SER A 369 24.75 11.90 0.52
N LEU A 370 23.44 12.15 0.55
CA LEU A 370 22.60 12.00 1.74
C LEU A 370 22.41 10.50 2.00
N SER A 371 22.89 10.02 3.15
CA SER A 371 22.87 8.59 3.47
C SER A 371 21.75 8.17 4.43
N ASN A 372 21.29 9.10 5.26
CA ASN A 372 20.21 8.89 6.22
C ASN A 372 19.43 10.17 6.46
N ILE A 373 18.14 10.07 6.73
CA ILE A 373 17.29 11.19 7.10
C ILE A 373 16.31 10.80 8.21
N VAL A 374 16.14 11.69 9.17
CA VAL A 374 15.13 11.56 10.22
C VAL A 374 14.00 12.54 9.90
N VAL A 375 12.80 12.02 9.74
CA VAL A 375 11.57 12.78 9.46
C VAL A 375 10.74 12.83 10.73
N PRO A 376 10.41 14.00 11.29
CA PRO A 376 9.65 14.10 12.54
C PRO A 376 8.15 13.78 12.33
N ASN A 377 7.48 13.40 13.41
CA ASN A 377 6.04 13.07 13.41
C ASN A 377 5.13 14.28 13.07
N SER A 378 5.67 15.48 12.98
CA SER A 378 4.94 16.66 12.52
C SER A 378 4.71 16.69 11.00
N VAL A 379 5.48 15.91 10.21
CA VAL A 379 5.37 15.89 8.74
C VAL A 379 4.13 15.09 8.30
N ILE A 380 3.30 15.72 7.47
CA ILE A 380 2.05 15.15 6.97
C ILE A 380 2.08 14.85 5.46
N SER A 381 3.00 15.48 4.71
CA SER A 381 3.08 15.29 3.26
C SER A 381 4.53 15.32 2.77
N ILE A 382 4.84 14.42 1.84
CA ILE A 382 6.11 14.35 1.10
C ILE A 382 5.78 14.61 -0.37
N GLY A 383 6.30 15.72 -0.91
CA GLY A 383 5.99 16.19 -2.25
C GLY A 383 6.64 15.39 -3.37
N ASP A 384 6.29 15.76 -4.60
CA ASP A 384 6.82 15.14 -5.82
C ASP A 384 8.34 15.29 -5.89
N ARG A 385 9.03 14.19 -6.23
CA ARG A 385 10.49 14.14 -6.36
C ARG A 385 11.26 14.58 -5.12
N ALA A 386 10.63 14.58 -3.95
CA ALA A 386 11.22 15.12 -2.73
C ALA A 386 12.61 14.52 -2.44
N PHE A 387 12.79 13.21 -2.63
CA PHE A 387 14.07 12.49 -2.44
C PHE A 387 14.58 11.85 -3.73
N SER A 388 14.04 12.23 -4.89
CA SER A 388 14.45 11.63 -6.16
C SER A 388 15.96 11.81 -6.40
N CYS A 389 16.63 10.74 -6.84
CA CYS A 389 18.09 10.68 -7.06
C CYS A 389 18.95 10.86 -5.79
N CYS A 390 18.41 10.58 -4.60
CA CYS A 390 19.21 10.43 -3.38
C CYS A 390 19.88 9.05 -3.36
N SER A 391 20.85 8.84 -4.25
CA SER A 391 21.40 7.50 -4.54
C SER A 391 22.14 6.83 -3.38
N SER A 392 22.58 7.58 -2.36
CA SER A 392 23.23 7.05 -1.15
C SER A 392 22.25 6.82 0.01
N LEU A 393 20.98 7.24 -0.11
CA LEU A 393 19.98 7.06 0.94
C LEU A 393 19.69 5.58 1.13
N SER A 394 20.10 5.03 2.27
CA SER A 394 20.03 3.58 2.55
C SER A 394 18.77 3.20 3.32
N SER A 395 18.25 4.10 4.14
CA SER A 395 17.01 3.90 4.90
C SER A 395 16.33 5.22 5.21
N ILE A 396 15.04 5.18 5.36
CA ILE A 396 14.21 6.29 5.84
C ILE A 396 13.01 5.71 6.60
N VAL A 397 12.64 6.36 7.70
CA VAL A 397 11.38 6.06 8.40
C VAL A 397 10.40 7.18 8.05
N ILE A 398 9.29 6.79 7.43
CA ILE A 398 8.17 7.69 7.15
C ILE A 398 7.23 7.64 8.35
N PRO A 399 6.98 8.77 9.03
CA PRO A 399 6.11 8.78 10.20
C PRO A 399 4.63 8.55 9.83
N ASP A 400 3.86 8.01 10.77
CA ASP A 400 2.43 7.71 10.60
C ASP A 400 1.54 8.93 10.35
N SER A 401 2.08 10.12 10.56
CA SER A 401 1.43 11.38 10.20
C SER A 401 1.39 11.65 8.70
N VAL A 402 2.25 10.99 7.90
CA VAL A 402 2.32 11.19 6.45
C VAL A 402 1.16 10.49 5.77
N THR A 403 0.32 11.26 5.07
CA THR A 403 -0.82 10.74 4.31
C THR A 403 -0.55 10.57 2.83
N ASP A 404 0.42 11.34 2.31
CA ASP A 404 0.69 11.44 0.89
C ASP A 404 2.19 11.27 0.59
N ILE A 405 2.48 10.37 -0.35
CA ILE A 405 3.79 10.19 -0.96
C ILE A 405 3.66 10.58 -2.44
N GLY A 406 4.28 11.70 -2.81
CA GLY A 406 4.19 12.27 -4.15
C GLY A 406 4.80 11.40 -5.24
N ASN A 407 4.57 11.81 -6.50
CA ASN A 407 5.16 11.14 -7.65
C ASN A 407 6.68 11.24 -7.63
N ASP A 408 7.37 10.17 -8.08
CA ASP A 408 8.84 10.10 -8.09
C ASP A 408 9.50 10.33 -6.70
N ALA A 409 8.76 10.31 -5.60
CA ALA A 409 9.25 10.79 -4.29
C ALA A 409 10.59 10.17 -3.89
N PHE A 410 10.80 8.87 -4.14
CA PHE A 410 12.04 8.13 -3.88
C PHE A 410 12.66 7.55 -5.16
N SER A 411 12.25 8.02 -6.33
CA SER A 411 12.76 7.52 -7.60
C SER A 411 14.29 7.63 -7.66
N HIS A 412 14.97 6.57 -8.16
CA HIS A 412 16.44 6.48 -8.22
C HIS A 412 17.17 6.55 -6.86
N CYS A 413 16.52 6.23 -5.74
CA CYS A 413 17.20 5.98 -4.47
C CYS A 413 17.85 4.59 -4.49
N SER A 414 18.91 4.43 -5.27
CA SER A 414 19.48 3.12 -5.62
C SER A 414 20.08 2.34 -4.44
N SER A 415 20.42 3.00 -3.33
CA SER A 415 20.91 2.36 -2.10
C SER A 415 19.79 2.03 -1.10
N LEU A 416 18.55 2.48 -1.32
CA LEU A 416 17.44 2.26 -0.42
C LEU A 416 17.11 0.76 -0.37
N SER A 417 17.43 0.12 0.75
CA SER A 417 17.30 -1.34 0.91
C SER A 417 15.99 -1.76 1.57
N SER A 418 15.43 -0.88 2.40
CA SER A 418 14.14 -1.08 3.06
C SER A 418 13.45 0.26 3.32
N ILE A 419 12.14 0.24 3.29
CA ILE A 419 11.27 1.37 3.67
C ILE A 419 9.96 0.82 4.22
N VAL A 420 9.44 1.48 5.25
CA VAL A 420 8.11 1.19 5.78
C VAL A 420 7.16 2.27 5.31
N ILE A 421 6.11 1.86 4.60
CA ILE A 421 5.01 2.75 4.22
C ILE A 421 4.01 2.72 5.37
N PRO A 422 3.72 3.87 6.00
CA PRO A 422 2.81 3.89 7.14
C PRO A 422 1.34 3.64 6.71
N ASP A 423 0.55 3.11 7.63
CA ASP A 423 -0.89 2.86 7.46
C ASP A 423 -1.72 4.13 7.19
N SER A 424 -1.07 5.28 7.24
CA SER A 424 -1.67 6.57 6.88
C SER A 424 -1.73 6.80 5.37
N VAL A 425 -0.90 6.14 4.59
CA VAL A 425 -0.82 6.33 3.13
C VAL A 425 -1.93 5.57 2.45
N THR A 426 -2.70 6.25 1.61
CA THR A 426 -3.82 5.66 0.85
C THR A 426 -3.47 5.37 -0.60
N ASP A 427 -2.46 6.06 -1.13
CA ASP A 427 -2.07 5.96 -2.53
C ASP A 427 -0.55 5.99 -2.67
N ILE A 428 0.00 5.13 -3.51
CA ILE A 428 1.41 5.15 -3.90
C ILE A 428 1.50 5.88 -5.24
N GLY A 429 2.23 7.01 -5.27
CA GLY A 429 2.37 7.86 -6.45
C GLY A 429 3.03 7.17 -7.64
N ASN A 430 2.92 7.79 -8.83
CA ASN A 430 3.63 7.31 -10.01
C ASN A 430 5.14 7.38 -9.78
N ASP A 431 5.89 6.36 -10.24
CA ASP A 431 7.34 6.27 -10.11
C ASP A 431 7.87 6.40 -8.66
N ALA A 432 7.01 6.29 -7.63
CA ALA A 432 7.37 6.64 -6.26
C ALA A 432 8.65 5.95 -5.76
N PHE A 433 8.86 4.67 -6.12
CA PHE A 433 10.05 3.87 -5.81
C PHE A 433 10.78 3.37 -7.06
N SER A 434 10.52 3.99 -8.20
CA SER A 434 11.14 3.58 -9.48
C SER A 434 12.67 3.62 -9.37
N HIS A 435 13.34 2.56 -9.86
CA HIS A 435 14.80 2.40 -9.82
C HIS A 435 15.43 2.40 -8.41
N CYS A 436 14.68 2.03 -7.36
CA CYS A 436 15.24 1.69 -6.06
C CYS A 436 15.86 0.29 -6.13
N SER A 437 17.01 0.17 -6.81
CA SER A 437 17.58 -1.12 -7.21
C SER A 437 18.03 -2.02 -6.05
N SER A 438 18.28 -1.47 -4.86
CA SER A 438 18.62 -2.23 -3.66
C SER A 438 17.41 -2.61 -2.81
N LEU A 439 16.20 -2.13 -3.13
CA LEU A 439 14.99 -2.41 -2.37
C LEU A 439 14.64 -3.90 -2.49
N SER A 440 14.81 -4.64 -1.39
CA SER A 440 14.67 -6.10 -1.39
C SER A 440 13.30 -6.56 -0.87
N ASN A 441 12.69 -5.76 -0.02
CA ASN A 441 11.37 -6.03 0.55
C ASN A 441 10.63 -4.71 0.81
N ILE A 442 9.32 -4.71 0.60
CA ILE A 442 8.42 -3.62 0.94
C ILE A 442 7.06 -4.18 1.33
N VAL A 443 6.48 -3.62 2.38
CA VAL A 443 5.12 -3.93 2.80
C VAL A 443 4.20 -2.82 2.33
N ILE A 444 3.19 -3.19 1.55
CA ILE A 444 2.10 -2.28 1.16
C ILE A 444 1.01 -2.40 2.23
N PRO A 445 0.71 -1.35 2.99
CA PRO A 445 -0.28 -1.42 4.05
C PRO A 445 -1.71 -1.54 3.50
N ASP A 446 -2.61 -2.10 4.32
CA ASP A 446 -4.03 -2.28 3.98
C ASP A 446 -4.81 -0.96 3.79
N SER A 447 -4.18 0.17 4.03
CA SER A 447 -4.73 1.50 3.71
C SER A 447 -4.63 1.86 2.23
N VAL A 448 -3.67 1.24 1.50
CA VAL A 448 -3.40 1.59 0.11
C VAL A 448 -4.52 1.07 -0.79
N THR A 449 -5.11 1.98 -1.56
CA THR A 449 -6.19 1.69 -2.52
C THR A 449 -5.72 1.74 -3.96
N SER A 450 -4.65 2.48 -4.25
CA SER A 450 -4.09 2.57 -5.60
C SER A 450 -2.55 2.52 -5.61
N ILE A 451 -2.01 1.90 -6.66
CA ILE A 451 -0.58 1.87 -6.96
C ILE A 451 -0.40 2.54 -8.31
N GLY A 452 0.37 3.63 -8.35
CA GLY A 452 0.60 4.45 -9.54
C GLY A 452 1.42 3.77 -10.63
N ASP A 453 1.47 4.40 -11.81
CA ASP A 453 2.28 3.92 -12.94
C ASP A 453 3.76 3.83 -12.54
N TYR A 454 4.45 2.76 -12.89
CA TYR A 454 5.88 2.51 -12.66
C TYR A 454 6.34 2.57 -11.19
N ALA A 455 5.43 2.49 -10.22
CA ALA A 455 5.72 2.72 -8.81
C ALA A 455 6.91 1.90 -8.27
N PHE A 456 7.09 0.66 -8.70
CA PHE A 456 8.21 -0.22 -8.34
C PHE A 456 9.08 -0.62 -9.54
N SER A 457 8.96 0.08 -10.67
CA SER A 457 9.74 -0.23 -11.87
C SER A 457 11.24 -0.16 -11.58
N GLY A 458 12.02 -1.14 -12.04
CA GLY A 458 13.48 -1.18 -11.85
C GLY A 458 13.93 -1.50 -10.40
N CYS A 459 13.03 -1.92 -9.51
CA CYS A 459 13.40 -2.47 -8.20
C CYS A 459 14.00 -3.87 -8.38
N SER A 460 15.21 -3.95 -8.91
CA SER A 460 15.83 -5.21 -9.38
C SER A 460 16.13 -6.22 -8.27
N SER A 461 16.25 -5.76 -7.01
CA SER A 461 16.47 -6.61 -5.83
C SER A 461 15.16 -7.04 -5.14
N LEU A 462 14.01 -6.50 -5.55
CA LEU A 462 12.73 -6.83 -4.94
C LEU A 462 12.39 -8.30 -5.20
N SER A 463 12.34 -9.10 -4.13
CA SER A 463 12.13 -10.55 -4.21
C SER A 463 10.72 -10.98 -3.79
N ASN A 464 10.06 -10.16 -2.98
CA ASN A 464 8.69 -10.41 -2.53
C ASN A 464 7.91 -9.10 -2.41
N ILE A 465 6.64 -9.15 -2.79
CA ILE A 465 5.66 -8.09 -2.57
C ILE A 465 4.26 -8.70 -2.47
N VAL A 466 3.50 -8.28 -1.49
CA VAL A 466 2.09 -8.65 -1.35
C VAL A 466 1.23 -7.44 -1.68
N ILE A 467 0.31 -7.61 -2.62
CA ILE A 467 -0.70 -6.59 -2.93
C ILE A 467 -1.91 -6.86 -2.04
N PRO A 468 -2.24 -5.99 -1.09
CA PRO A 468 -3.32 -6.24 -0.15
C PRO A 468 -4.71 -6.15 -0.81
N ASP A 469 -5.70 -6.77 -0.16
CA ASP A 469 -7.11 -6.77 -0.60
C ASP A 469 -7.80 -5.38 -0.54
N SER A 470 -7.09 -4.34 -0.11
CA SER A 470 -7.52 -2.94 -0.19
C SER A 470 -7.27 -2.32 -1.56
N VAL A 471 -6.30 -2.83 -2.32
CA VAL A 471 -5.93 -2.26 -3.62
C VAL A 471 -7.02 -2.50 -4.66
N ILE A 472 -7.47 -1.41 -5.25
CA ILE A 472 -8.53 -1.38 -6.27
C ILE A 472 -7.96 -1.19 -7.67
N SER A 473 -6.84 -0.43 -7.76
CA SER A 473 -6.21 -0.04 -9.03
C SER A 473 -4.70 -0.26 -9.01
N ILE A 474 -4.16 -0.80 -10.11
CA ILE A 474 -2.72 -0.99 -10.34
C ILE A 474 -2.36 -0.32 -11.66
N GLY A 475 -1.34 0.54 -11.62
CA GLY A 475 -0.84 1.31 -12.75
C GLY A 475 -0.07 0.52 -13.78
N ASN A 476 0.38 1.21 -14.82
CA ASN A 476 1.20 0.64 -15.89
C ASN A 476 2.63 0.33 -15.43
N GLY A 477 3.21 -0.78 -15.88
CA GLY A 477 4.64 -1.08 -15.70
C GLY A 477 5.12 -1.13 -14.25
N VAL A 478 4.20 -1.31 -13.28
CA VAL A 478 4.51 -1.26 -11.84
C VAL A 478 5.68 -2.16 -11.48
N PHE A 479 5.76 -3.35 -12.08
CA PHE A 479 6.77 -4.36 -11.78
C PHE A 479 7.81 -4.53 -12.89
N SER A 480 7.85 -3.60 -13.87
CA SER A 480 8.83 -3.64 -14.94
C SER A 480 10.25 -3.64 -14.38
N GLY A 481 11.11 -4.57 -14.82
CA GLY A 481 12.50 -4.63 -14.35
C GLY A 481 12.70 -5.14 -12.90
N CYS A 482 11.66 -5.66 -12.24
CA CYS A 482 11.80 -6.37 -10.96
C CYS A 482 12.35 -7.79 -11.21
N LEU A 483 13.68 -7.91 -11.34
CA LEU A 483 14.33 -9.11 -11.86
C LEU A 483 14.27 -10.31 -10.90
N LEU A 484 14.23 -10.09 -9.60
CA LEU A 484 14.19 -11.13 -8.56
C LEU A 484 12.77 -11.45 -8.09
N LEU A 485 11.76 -10.70 -8.53
CA LEU A 485 10.38 -10.93 -8.14
C LEU A 485 9.79 -12.10 -8.95
N GLU A 486 9.61 -13.23 -8.28
CA GLU A 486 9.22 -14.48 -8.94
C GLU A 486 7.71 -14.70 -9.02
N TYR A 487 6.94 -14.06 -8.13
CA TYR A 487 5.50 -14.29 -8.00
C TYR A 487 4.75 -13.02 -7.66
N ILE A 488 3.56 -12.84 -8.28
CA ILE A 488 2.58 -11.80 -7.96
C ILE A 488 1.18 -12.41 -8.02
N SER A 489 0.35 -12.09 -7.02
CA SER A 489 -1.09 -12.36 -7.05
C SER A 489 -1.88 -11.06 -7.21
N ILE A 490 -2.80 -11.01 -8.16
CA ILE A 490 -3.79 -9.92 -8.29
C ILE A 490 -4.94 -10.23 -7.33
N PRO A 491 -5.14 -9.45 -6.27
CA PRO A 491 -6.17 -9.72 -5.27
C PRO A 491 -7.59 -9.53 -5.81
N LYS A 492 -8.57 -10.08 -5.09
CA LYS A 492 -10.00 -10.02 -5.47
C LYS A 492 -10.56 -8.60 -5.59
N SER A 493 -9.98 -7.66 -4.87
CA SER A 493 -10.39 -6.24 -4.83
C SER A 493 -10.08 -5.47 -6.10
N VAL A 494 -9.07 -5.89 -6.87
CA VAL A 494 -8.64 -5.14 -8.06
C VAL A 494 -9.73 -5.15 -9.13
N ILE A 495 -10.19 -3.95 -9.48
CA ILE A 495 -11.20 -3.75 -10.53
C ILE A 495 -10.62 -3.03 -11.75
N CYS A 496 -9.47 -2.37 -11.60
CA CYS A 496 -8.83 -1.60 -12.65
C CYS A 496 -7.33 -1.94 -12.79
N LEU A 497 -6.93 -2.27 -14.01
CA LEU A 497 -5.53 -2.28 -14.45
C LEU A 497 -5.40 -1.20 -15.53
N ASN A 498 -4.69 -0.12 -15.21
CA ASN A 498 -4.66 1.06 -16.07
C ASN A 498 -3.93 0.84 -17.39
N LYS A 499 -3.20 -0.18 -17.60
CA LYS A 499 -2.55 -0.65 -18.82
C LYS A 499 -2.00 -2.03 -18.55
N ASN A 500 -0.70 -2.26 -18.80
CA ASN A 500 -0.03 -3.50 -18.48
C ASN A 500 0.91 -3.34 -17.27
N PRO A 501 0.49 -3.67 -16.03
CA PRO A 501 1.35 -3.59 -14.84
C PRO A 501 2.59 -4.47 -14.91
N PHE A 502 2.54 -5.52 -15.72
CA PHE A 502 3.50 -6.63 -15.81
C PHE A 502 4.42 -6.55 -17.03
N SER A 503 4.47 -5.40 -17.75
CA SER A 503 5.36 -5.25 -18.88
C SER A 503 6.80 -5.55 -18.46
N ASP A 504 7.52 -6.35 -19.27
CA ASP A 504 8.92 -6.78 -19.05
C ASP A 504 9.19 -7.56 -17.74
N TRP A 505 8.16 -7.87 -16.93
CA TRP A 505 8.30 -8.76 -15.76
C TRP A 505 8.04 -10.23 -16.18
N LYS A 506 8.84 -11.18 -15.66
CA LYS A 506 8.89 -12.59 -16.11
C LYS A 506 8.46 -13.61 -15.06
N GLY A 507 8.03 -13.18 -13.90
CA GLY A 507 7.58 -14.08 -12.82
C GLY A 507 6.23 -14.74 -13.08
N VAL A 508 5.79 -15.55 -12.14
CA VAL A 508 4.49 -16.25 -12.17
C VAL A 508 3.38 -15.31 -11.71
N LEU A 509 2.34 -15.19 -12.52
CA LEU A 509 1.14 -14.41 -12.20
C LEU A 509 0.02 -15.31 -11.73
N GLU A 510 -0.61 -14.98 -10.61
CA GLU A 510 -1.90 -15.49 -10.19
C GLU A 510 -2.95 -14.38 -10.30
N CYS A 511 -4.16 -14.70 -10.72
CA CYS A 511 -5.24 -13.72 -10.78
C CYS A 511 -6.44 -14.22 -9.97
N LEU A 512 -6.69 -13.58 -8.82
CA LEU A 512 -7.85 -13.85 -7.97
C LEU A 512 -9.01 -12.89 -8.24
N SER A 513 -8.77 -11.79 -8.98
CA SER A 513 -9.79 -10.81 -9.29
C SER A 513 -10.85 -11.38 -10.27
N PRO A 514 -12.15 -11.23 -9.97
CA PRO A 514 -13.22 -11.64 -10.87
C PRO A 514 -13.40 -10.71 -12.08
N ASN A 515 -12.63 -9.63 -12.17
CA ASN A 515 -12.70 -8.63 -13.24
C ASN A 515 -11.72 -8.92 -14.38
N PHE A 516 -10.87 -9.93 -14.23
CA PHE A 516 -9.89 -10.34 -15.22
C PHE A 516 -9.90 -11.86 -15.36
N ILE A 517 -9.48 -12.34 -16.53
CA ILE A 517 -9.31 -13.77 -16.82
C ILE A 517 -7.85 -13.97 -17.17
N TYR A 518 -7.17 -14.89 -16.47
CA TYR A 518 -5.81 -15.29 -16.77
C TYR A 518 -5.80 -16.76 -17.20
N GLU A 519 -5.46 -17.02 -18.45
CA GLU A 519 -5.41 -18.35 -19.04
C GLU A 519 -4.32 -18.38 -20.12
N ASP A 520 -3.65 -19.51 -20.27
CA ASP A 520 -2.59 -19.76 -21.26
C ASP A 520 -1.52 -18.64 -21.30
N ASP A 521 -1.14 -18.11 -20.13
CA ASP A 521 -0.23 -16.98 -19.95
C ASP A 521 -0.71 -15.65 -20.59
N VAL A 522 -2.01 -15.48 -20.75
CA VAL A 522 -2.61 -14.23 -21.24
C VAL A 522 -3.61 -13.70 -20.23
N LEU A 523 -3.43 -12.43 -19.86
CA LEU A 523 -4.37 -11.71 -19.02
C LEU A 523 -5.34 -10.91 -19.89
N PHE A 524 -6.61 -11.21 -19.76
CA PHE A 524 -7.71 -10.54 -20.43
C PHE A 524 -8.55 -9.73 -19.44
N ASN A 525 -9.32 -8.77 -19.92
CA ASN A 525 -10.45 -8.23 -19.18
C ASN A 525 -11.55 -9.29 -19.00
N LYS A 526 -12.57 -8.98 -18.18
CA LYS A 526 -13.62 -9.92 -17.75
C LYS A 526 -14.38 -10.63 -18.88
N ASP A 527 -14.60 -9.97 -20.00
CA ASP A 527 -15.37 -10.48 -21.16
C ASP A 527 -14.48 -11.00 -22.29
N LYS A 528 -13.17 -11.05 -22.08
CA LYS A 528 -12.15 -11.42 -23.08
C LYS A 528 -12.15 -10.57 -24.34
N SER A 529 -12.70 -9.36 -24.27
CA SER A 529 -12.68 -8.43 -25.41
C SER A 529 -11.34 -7.66 -25.53
N LYS A 530 -10.54 -7.61 -24.45
CA LYS A 530 -9.26 -6.89 -24.44
C LYS A 530 -8.14 -7.75 -23.87
N ILE A 531 -7.01 -7.81 -24.57
CA ILE A 531 -5.73 -8.33 -24.03
C ILE A 531 -5.09 -7.22 -23.20
N VAL A 532 -4.87 -7.48 -21.91
CA VAL A 532 -4.19 -6.59 -20.97
C VAL A 532 -2.69 -6.87 -20.93
N SER A 533 -2.30 -8.15 -20.84
CA SER A 533 -0.88 -8.57 -20.79
C SER A 533 -0.70 -9.96 -21.37
N PHE A 534 0.19 -10.09 -22.34
CA PHE A 534 0.67 -11.36 -22.86
C PHE A 534 1.95 -11.75 -22.13
N ARG A 535 1.94 -12.90 -21.46
CA ARG A 535 3.00 -13.30 -20.53
C ARG A 535 3.87 -14.45 -21.04
N ASN A 536 3.45 -15.15 -22.11
CA ASN A 536 4.19 -16.27 -22.64
C ASN A 536 5.43 -15.81 -23.43
N GLN A 537 6.56 -15.73 -22.73
CA GLN A 537 7.84 -15.27 -23.29
C GLN A 537 8.54 -16.30 -24.20
N LYS A 538 8.02 -17.54 -24.30
CA LYS A 538 8.69 -18.63 -25.01
C LYS A 538 8.01 -18.96 -26.34
N ILE A 539 6.78 -18.52 -26.54
CA ILE A 539 6.02 -18.84 -27.72
C ILE A 539 6.54 -18.03 -28.93
N GLU A 540 6.67 -18.70 -30.08
CA GLU A 540 7.10 -18.07 -31.31
C GLU A 540 5.95 -17.61 -32.21
N SER A 541 4.74 -18.18 -32.01
CA SER A 541 3.58 -17.82 -32.81
C SER A 541 2.32 -17.80 -31.92
N TYR A 542 1.49 -16.78 -32.06
CA TYR A 542 0.24 -16.64 -31.32
C TYR A 542 -0.91 -16.24 -32.24
N ILE A 543 -2.08 -16.82 -32.00
CA ILE A 543 -3.33 -16.46 -32.69
C ILE A 543 -4.21 -15.78 -31.66
N ILE A 544 -4.52 -14.51 -31.87
CA ILE A 544 -5.44 -13.75 -31.02
C ILE A 544 -6.85 -14.32 -31.20
N PRO A 545 -7.56 -14.63 -30.11
CA PRO A 545 -8.95 -15.14 -30.18
C PRO A 545 -9.93 -14.14 -30.84
N ASP A 546 -10.91 -14.64 -31.59
CA ASP A 546 -11.95 -13.82 -32.26
C ASP A 546 -12.83 -13.00 -31.31
N SER A 547 -12.81 -13.32 -29.99
CA SER A 547 -13.50 -12.52 -28.98
C SER A 547 -12.80 -11.19 -28.70
N VAL A 548 -11.53 -11.05 -29.05
CA VAL A 548 -10.72 -9.84 -28.75
C VAL A 548 -11.04 -8.74 -29.76
N THR A 549 -11.42 -7.60 -29.25
CA THR A 549 -11.69 -6.37 -30.04
C THR A 549 -10.62 -5.29 -29.84
N SER A 550 -9.80 -5.39 -28.76
CA SER A 550 -8.74 -4.44 -28.47
C SER A 550 -7.48 -5.12 -27.95
N ILE A 551 -6.33 -4.70 -28.47
CA ILE A 551 -5.00 -5.02 -27.94
C ILE A 551 -4.58 -3.85 -27.06
N GLY A 552 -4.47 -4.08 -25.75
CA GLY A 552 -4.17 -3.01 -24.78
C GLY A 552 -2.79 -2.39 -24.94
N ASP A 553 -2.59 -1.24 -24.31
CA ASP A 553 -1.28 -0.58 -24.22
C ASP A 553 -0.24 -1.54 -23.60
N TYR A 554 0.93 -1.66 -24.21
CA TYR A 554 2.03 -2.53 -23.77
C TYR A 554 1.68 -4.03 -23.71
N ALA A 555 0.57 -4.48 -24.27
CA ALA A 555 0.06 -5.85 -24.07
C ALA A 555 1.07 -6.94 -24.45
N PHE A 556 1.82 -6.77 -25.53
CA PHE A 556 2.88 -7.69 -25.97
C PHE A 556 4.28 -7.08 -25.83
N SER A 557 4.45 -5.99 -25.08
CA SER A 557 5.77 -5.36 -24.92
C SER A 557 6.80 -6.35 -24.41
N GLY A 558 8.00 -6.37 -25.03
CA GLY A 558 9.10 -7.24 -24.64
C GLY A 558 8.96 -8.71 -25.02
N CYS A 559 7.93 -9.11 -25.80
CA CYS A 559 7.75 -10.49 -26.27
C CYS A 559 8.80 -10.82 -27.37
N SER A 560 10.06 -10.92 -26.94
CA SER A 560 11.22 -11.02 -27.85
C SER A 560 11.30 -12.34 -28.63
N SER A 561 10.62 -13.42 -28.20
CA SER A 561 10.56 -14.70 -28.92
C SER A 561 9.45 -14.75 -29.97
N LEU A 562 8.43 -13.87 -29.86
CA LEU A 562 7.27 -13.85 -30.73
C LEU A 562 7.68 -13.43 -32.14
N SER A 563 7.72 -14.38 -33.08
CA SER A 563 8.12 -14.16 -34.47
C SER A 563 6.94 -13.95 -35.42
N ASN A 564 5.75 -14.46 -35.04
CA ASN A 564 4.52 -14.36 -35.81
C ASN A 564 3.29 -14.16 -34.89
N ILE A 565 2.36 -13.33 -35.32
CA ILE A 565 1.08 -13.12 -34.66
C ILE A 565 -0.03 -12.95 -35.69
N VAL A 566 -1.17 -13.56 -35.42
CA VAL A 566 -2.38 -13.39 -36.23
C VAL A 566 -3.36 -12.53 -35.47
N ILE A 567 -3.73 -11.38 -36.04
CA ILE A 567 -4.71 -10.45 -35.51
C ILE A 567 -6.03 -10.68 -36.27
N PRO A 568 -7.13 -11.09 -35.60
CA PRO A 568 -8.40 -11.32 -36.25
C PRO A 568 -9.13 -10.03 -36.62
N ASP A 569 -10.11 -10.14 -37.53
CA ASP A 569 -10.93 -8.99 -38.00
C ASP A 569 -11.85 -8.41 -36.90
N SER A 570 -11.92 -9.05 -35.73
CA SER A 570 -12.60 -8.51 -34.57
C SER A 570 -11.84 -7.37 -33.89
N VAL A 571 -10.52 -7.28 -34.06
CA VAL A 571 -9.68 -6.25 -33.42
C VAL A 571 -9.84 -4.92 -34.14
N THR A 572 -10.27 -3.92 -33.43
CA THR A 572 -10.48 -2.54 -33.93
C THR A 572 -9.43 -1.55 -33.43
N ASP A 573 -8.69 -1.90 -32.37
CA ASP A 573 -7.75 -1.00 -31.71
C ASP A 573 -6.45 -1.69 -31.33
N ILE A 574 -5.31 -1.04 -31.64
CA ILE A 574 -3.95 -1.44 -31.27
C ILE A 574 -3.38 -0.31 -30.42
N GLY A 575 -3.22 -0.60 -29.12
CA GLY A 575 -2.80 0.36 -28.10
C GLY A 575 -1.38 0.88 -28.25
N LYS A 576 -1.04 1.85 -27.43
CA LYS A 576 0.32 2.42 -27.32
C LYS A 576 1.32 1.32 -26.94
N CYS A 577 2.49 1.29 -27.60
CA CYS A 577 3.57 0.32 -27.33
C CYS A 577 3.09 -1.15 -27.34
N ALA A 578 1.98 -1.47 -27.99
CA ALA A 578 1.35 -2.80 -27.91
C ALA A 578 2.33 -3.94 -28.25
N PHE A 579 3.21 -3.77 -29.22
CA PHE A 579 4.23 -4.73 -29.65
C PHE A 579 5.67 -4.18 -29.51
N SER A 580 5.86 -3.16 -28.68
CA SER A 580 7.18 -2.57 -28.45
C SER A 580 8.20 -3.64 -28.04
N HIS A 581 9.42 -3.59 -28.60
CA HIS A 581 10.52 -4.53 -28.33
C HIS A 581 10.22 -6.02 -28.66
N CYS A 582 9.23 -6.32 -29.51
CA CYS A 582 9.05 -7.66 -30.09
C CYS A 582 10.14 -7.90 -31.14
N SER A 583 11.36 -8.09 -30.68
CA SER A 583 12.55 -8.08 -31.55
C SER A 583 12.61 -9.21 -32.60
N SER A 584 11.91 -10.33 -32.40
CA SER A 584 11.79 -11.44 -33.35
C SER A 584 10.59 -11.33 -34.28
N LEU A 585 9.67 -10.41 -34.07
CA LEU A 585 8.47 -10.26 -34.90
C LEU A 585 8.88 -9.86 -36.31
N SER A 586 8.64 -10.76 -37.26
CA SER A 586 9.14 -10.60 -38.64
C SER A 586 8.08 -10.15 -39.63
N ASN A 587 6.83 -10.56 -39.40
CA ASN A 587 5.70 -10.23 -40.27
C ASN A 587 4.45 -9.97 -39.43
N ILE A 588 3.63 -9.03 -39.88
CA ILE A 588 2.32 -8.77 -39.29
C ILE A 588 1.35 -8.24 -40.35
N VAL A 589 0.09 -8.60 -40.22
CA VAL A 589 -1.01 -8.07 -41.03
C VAL A 589 -1.94 -7.31 -40.12
N ILE A 590 -2.18 -6.04 -40.42
CA ILE A 590 -3.16 -5.20 -39.72
C ILE A 590 -4.50 -5.38 -40.42
N PRO A 591 -5.54 -5.91 -39.75
CA PRO A 591 -6.84 -6.20 -40.38
C PRO A 591 -7.64 -4.94 -40.73
N ASP A 592 -8.63 -5.10 -41.59
CA ASP A 592 -9.48 -4.00 -42.10
C ASP A 592 -10.35 -3.34 -41.02
N SER A 593 -10.49 -3.97 -39.87
CA SER A 593 -11.19 -3.44 -38.72
C SER A 593 -10.40 -2.37 -37.95
N VAL A 594 -9.04 -2.34 -38.10
CA VAL A 594 -8.19 -1.39 -37.38
C VAL A 594 -8.18 -0.04 -38.10
N THR A 595 -8.51 1.03 -37.39
CA THR A 595 -8.58 2.40 -37.95
C THR A 595 -7.40 3.27 -37.56
N SER A 596 -6.61 2.87 -36.55
CA SER A 596 -5.42 3.61 -36.12
C SER A 596 -4.35 2.68 -35.55
N ILE A 597 -3.08 3.06 -35.74
CA ILE A 597 -1.92 2.42 -35.12
C ILE A 597 -1.45 3.32 -33.99
N GLY A 598 -1.43 2.80 -32.76
CA GLY A 598 -1.06 3.54 -31.56
C GLY A 598 0.38 4.09 -31.59
N ASN A 599 0.67 5.07 -30.75
CA ASN A 599 2.04 5.57 -30.58
C ASN A 599 2.98 4.44 -30.15
N ASP A 600 4.18 4.41 -30.72
CA ASP A 600 5.23 3.43 -30.39
C ASP A 600 4.79 1.95 -30.55
N ALA A 601 3.69 1.68 -31.28
CA ALA A 601 3.06 0.35 -31.31
C ALA A 601 4.03 -0.76 -31.70
N PHE A 602 4.97 -0.52 -32.61
CA PHE A 602 6.01 -1.46 -33.08
C PHE A 602 7.43 -0.93 -32.79
N LEU A 603 7.58 -0.08 -31.76
CA LEU A 603 8.89 0.45 -31.37
C LEU A 603 9.91 -0.66 -31.23
N ARG A 604 11.05 -0.57 -31.95
CA ARG A 604 12.17 -1.51 -31.91
C ARG A 604 11.80 -2.98 -32.22
N CYS A 605 10.80 -3.21 -33.05
CA CYS A 605 10.59 -4.52 -33.68
C CYS A 605 11.68 -4.73 -34.74
N SER A 606 12.91 -5.01 -34.30
CA SER A 606 14.11 -4.97 -35.15
C SER A 606 14.13 -6.00 -36.28
N SER A 607 13.39 -7.11 -36.15
CA SER A 607 13.26 -8.13 -37.23
C SER A 607 12.06 -7.90 -38.16
N LEU A 608 11.21 -6.88 -37.89
CA LEU A 608 10.03 -6.61 -38.69
C LEU A 608 10.47 -6.18 -40.10
N SER A 609 10.32 -7.09 -41.06
CA SER A 609 10.74 -6.88 -42.44
C SER A 609 9.58 -6.58 -43.37
N ASN A 610 8.36 -7.03 -42.97
CA ASN A 610 7.16 -6.85 -43.77
C ASN A 610 5.95 -6.56 -42.87
N ILE A 611 5.18 -5.56 -43.25
CA ILE A 611 3.91 -5.24 -42.62
C ILE A 611 2.90 -4.85 -43.71
N VAL A 612 1.70 -5.38 -43.60
CA VAL A 612 0.54 -4.97 -44.39
C VAL A 612 -0.35 -4.11 -43.54
N ILE A 613 -0.53 -2.85 -43.95
CA ILE A 613 -1.43 -1.89 -43.30
C ILE A 613 -2.70 -1.80 -44.15
N SER A 614 -3.86 -1.99 -43.49
CA SER A 614 -5.16 -1.92 -44.14
C SER A 614 -5.53 -0.51 -44.60
N ASP A 615 -6.32 -0.42 -45.68
CA ASP A 615 -6.90 0.83 -46.18
C ASP A 615 -7.88 1.51 -45.21
N SER A 616 -8.21 0.88 -44.11
CA SER A 616 -9.00 1.47 -43.02
C SER A 616 -8.20 2.35 -42.07
N VAL A 617 -6.87 2.23 -42.05
CA VAL A 617 -6.00 2.99 -41.13
C VAL A 617 -5.90 4.44 -41.60
N THR A 618 -6.32 5.38 -40.77
CA THR A 618 -6.33 6.82 -41.07
C THR A 618 -5.17 7.60 -40.49
N SER A 619 -4.47 7.02 -39.50
CA SER A 619 -3.31 7.67 -38.87
C SER A 619 -2.24 6.66 -38.42
N ILE A 620 -0.97 7.08 -38.53
CA ILE A 620 0.18 6.38 -38.00
C ILE A 620 0.72 7.19 -36.81
N GLY A 621 0.71 6.58 -35.62
CA GLY A 621 1.09 7.24 -34.38
C GLY A 621 2.56 7.68 -34.31
N ASN A 622 2.89 8.51 -33.33
CA ASN A 622 4.27 8.90 -33.06
C ASN A 622 5.11 7.65 -32.75
N GLY A 623 6.31 7.55 -33.33
CA GLY A 623 7.24 6.45 -33.12
C GLY A 623 6.70 5.06 -33.49
N ALA A 624 5.59 4.97 -34.22
CA ALA A 624 4.90 3.69 -34.45
C ALA A 624 5.82 2.57 -34.95
N PHE A 625 6.82 2.88 -35.80
CA PHE A 625 7.82 1.95 -36.30
C PHE A 625 9.27 2.39 -35.98
N LEU A 626 9.46 3.20 -34.96
CA LEU A 626 10.77 3.69 -34.52
C LEU A 626 11.71 2.50 -34.26
N GLY A 627 12.87 2.46 -34.97
CA GLY A 627 13.86 1.43 -34.75
C GLY A 627 13.51 0.04 -35.38
N CYS A 628 12.55 -0.02 -36.31
CA CYS A 628 12.27 -1.22 -37.11
C CYS A 628 13.38 -1.38 -38.17
N SER A 629 14.59 -1.76 -37.75
CA SER A 629 15.80 -1.72 -38.56
C SER A 629 15.81 -2.66 -39.76
N SER A 630 14.99 -3.74 -39.74
CA SER A 630 14.84 -4.67 -40.86
C SER A 630 13.74 -4.28 -41.85
N LEU A 631 12.93 -3.24 -41.56
CA LEU A 631 11.85 -2.82 -42.43
C LEU A 631 12.38 -2.21 -43.70
N SER A 632 12.30 -2.98 -44.78
CA SER A 632 12.91 -2.60 -46.10
C SER A 632 11.93 -1.89 -47.02
N ASN A 633 10.65 -2.17 -46.86
CA ASN A 633 9.57 -1.60 -47.67
C ASN A 633 8.27 -1.55 -46.86
N ILE A 634 7.47 -0.52 -47.05
CA ILE A 634 6.14 -0.36 -46.47
C ILE A 634 5.23 0.41 -47.42
N VAL A 635 4.00 -0.01 -47.54
CA VAL A 635 2.96 0.73 -48.28
C VAL A 635 2.09 1.47 -47.25
N ILE A 636 2.05 2.80 -47.38
CA ILE A 636 1.14 3.65 -46.60
C ILE A 636 -0.16 3.73 -47.40
N PRO A 637 -1.30 3.30 -46.85
CA PRO A 637 -2.57 3.34 -47.56
C PRO A 637 -3.08 4.76 -47.82
N ASP A 638 -3.93 4.91 -48.86
CA ASP A 638 -4.52 6.21 -49.28
C ASP A 638 -5.50 6.80 -48.23
N SER A 639 -5.82 6.06 -47.20
CA SER A 639 -6.64 6.53 -46.07
C SER A 639 -5.84 7.35 -45.03
N VAL A 640 -4.50 7.23 -45.02
CA VAL A 640 -3.65 7.89 -44.02
C VAL A 640 -3.53 9.38 -44.32
N THR A 641 -3.89 10.20 -43.34
CA THR A 641 -3.85 11.69 -43.48
C THR A 641 -2.63 12.31 -42.79
N SER A 642 -2.03 11.63 -41.82
CA SER A 642 -0.88 12.14 -41.09
C SER A 642 0.13 11.04 -40.71
N ILE A 643 1.41 11.40 -40.67
CA ILE A 643 2.53 10.57 -40.21
C ILE A 643 3.09 11.23 -38.95
N GLY A 644 3.08 10.51 -37.83
CA GLY A 644 3.50 11.02 -36.52
C GLY A 644 4.99 11.37 -36.41
N ASN A 645 5.38 12.05 -35.34
CA ASN A 645 6.78 12.31 -35.03
C ASN A 645 7.54 10.98 -34.85
N TYR A 646 8.77 10.91 -35.34
CA TYR A 646 9.63 9.71 -35.26
C TYR A 646 9.02 8.42 -35.83
N ALA A 647 7.93 8.48 -36.58
CA ALA A 647 7.14 7.30 -36.97
C ALA A 647 7.94 6.20 -37.61
N PHE A 648 8.95 6.53 -38.45
CA PHE A 648 9.89 5.62 -39.12
C PHE A 648 11.37 5.94 -38.82
N SER A 649 11.64 6.69 -37.76
CA SER A 649 13.01 7.00 -37.37
C SER A 649 13.82 5.70 -37.13
N ASP A 650 15.09 5.67 -37.47
CA ASP A 650 15.98 4.49 -37.37
C ASP A 650 15.50 3.24 -38.13
N CYS A 651 14.61 3.36 -39.11
CA CYS A 651 14.30 2.28 -40.07
C CYS A 651 15.44 2.18 -41.08
N SER A 652 16.60 1.73 -40.62
CA SER A 652 17.87 1.78 -41.41
C SER A 652 17.85 0.99 -42.71
N SER A 653 17.03 -0.06 -42.84
CA SER A 653 16.87 -0.84 -44.09
C SER A 653 15.84 -0.27 -45.05
N LEU A 654 15.07 0.75 -44.68
CA LEU A 654 14.02 1.32 -45.51
C LEU A 654 14.63 2.00 -46.74
N SER A 655 14.41 1.42 -47.92
CA SER A 655 15.05 1.86 -49.18
C SER A 655 14.14 2.75 -50.00
N SER A 656 12.85 2.55 -49.92
CA SER A 656 11.83 3.35 -50.64
C SER A 656 10.54 3.39 -49.86
N ILE A 657 9.82 4.49 -49.97
CA ILE A 657 8.47 4.68 -49.42
C ILE A 657 7.69 5.60 -50.36
N VAL A 658 6.41 5.31 -50.53
CA VAL A 658 5.47 6.16 -51.23
C VAL A 658 4.55 6.80 -50.20
N ILE A 659 4.52 8.15 -50.17
CA ILE A 659 3.62 8.92 -49.37
C ILE A 659 2.39 9.20 -50.22
N PRO A 660 1.19 8.77 -49.82
CA PRO A 660 -0.02 8.96 -50.62
C PRO A 660 -0.49 10.43 -50.65
N ASP A 661 -1.29 10.77 -51.64
CA ASP A 661 -1.88 12.14 -51.82
C ASP A 661 -2.84 12.53 -50.69
N SER A 662 -3.23 11.62 -49.82
CA SER A 662 -4.06 11.88 -48.63
C SER A 662 -3.28 12.53 -47.49
N VAL A 663 -1.95 12.35 -47.42
CA VAL A 663 -1.12 12.85 -46.32
C VAL A 663 -0.96 14.36 -46.42
N THR A 664 -1.30 15.06 -45.36
CA THR A 664 -1.16 16.52 -45.20
C THR A 664 0.00 16.90 -44.29
N ASP A 665 0.36 16.03 -43.35
CA ASP A 665 1.31 16.35 -42.29
C ASP A 665 2.33 15.22 -42.08
N ILE A 666 3.61 15.59 -42.02
CA ILE A 666 4.75 14.72 -41.66
C ILE A 666 5.41 15.28 -40.40
N GLY A 667 5.50 14.47 -39.36
CA GLY A 667 6.00 14.88 -38.03
C GLY A 667 7.50 15.12 -37.98
N ASN A 668 7.97 15.63 -36.83
CA ASN A 668 9.39 15.84 -36.54
C ASN A 668 10.13 14.50 -36.56
N ASP A 669 11.36 14.49 -37.11
CA ASP A 669 12.22 13.31 -37.18
C ASP A 669 11.55 12.06 -37.81
N ALA A 670 10.44 12.21 -38.52
CA ALA A 670 9.58 11.09 -38.97
C ALA A 670 10.34 10.00 -39.72
N PHE A 671 11.38 10.33 -40.52
CA PHE A 671 12.24 9.42 -41.26
C PHE A 671 13.73 9.61 -40.91
N SER A 672 14.05 10.23 -39.77
CA SER A 672 15.45 10.46 -39.40
C SER A 672 16.22 9.14 -39.30
N HIS A 673 17.48 9.15 -39.66
CA HIS A 673 18.37 7.96 -39.65
C HIS A 673 17.92 6.77 -40.53
N CYS A 674 17.02 7.00 -41.51
CA CYS A 674 16.72 6.02 -42.57
C CYS A 674 17.86 5.98 -43.57
N SER A 675 18.99 5.37 -43.20
CA SER A 675 20.25 5.48 -43.89
C SER A 675 20.28 4.87 -45.31
N TYR A 676 19.33 4.02 -45.68
CA TYR A 676 19.17 3.48 -47.01
C TYR A 676 18.07 4.14 -47.86
N LEU A 677 17.31 5.08 -47.26
CA LEU A 677 16.21 5.75 -47.95
C LEU A 677 16.72 6.70 -49.02
N SER A 678 16.67 6.21 -50.28
CA SER A 678 17.18 6.94 -51.45
C SER A 678 16.08 7.49 -52.36
N ASN A 679 14.89 6.92 -52.32
CA ASN A 679 13.76 7.31 -53.18
C ASN A 679 12.52 7.56 -52.32
N ILE A 680 12.16 8.84 -52.18
CA ILE A 680 10.93 9.26 -51.59
C ILE A 680 10.25 10.34 -52.47
N VAL A 681 8.98 10.21 -52.64
CA VAL A 681 8.14 11.22 -53.33
C VAL A 681 7.21 11.86 -52.30
N ILE A 682 7.35 13.17 -52.13
CA ILE A 682 6.49 13.94 -51.27
C ILE A 682 5.39 14.54 -52.16
N PRO A 683 4.12 14.20 -51.94
CA PRO A 683 3.00 14.71 -52.75
C PRO A 683 2.72 16.17 -52.46
N ASN A 684 2.01 16.83 -53.37
CA ASN A 684 1.62 18.24 -53.22
C ASN A 684 0.59 18.50 -52.11
N SER A 685 -0.05 17.47 -51.61
CA SER A 685 -0.96 17.50 -50.49
C SER A 685 -0.32 17.82 -49.14
N VAL A 686 0.98 17.53 -49.00
CA VAL A 686 1.70 17.77 -47.75
C VAL A 686 1.85 19.26 -47.52
N ILE A 687 1.26 19.72 -46.42
CA ILE A 687 1.21 21.12 -45.99
C ILE A 687 2.30 21.42 -44.96
N SER A 688 2.60 20.41 -44.11
CA SER A 688 3.53 20.55 -43.00
C SER A 688 4.56 19.41 -43.02
N ILE A 689 5.85 19.77 -42.83
CA ILE A 689 6.96 18.87 -42.63
C ILE A 689 7.69 19.30 -41.34
N GLY A 690 7.76 18.41 -40.39
CA GLY A 690 8.39 18.65 -39.09
C GLY A 690 9.92 18.81 -39.18
N ASP A 691 10.52 19.34 -38.14
CA ASP A 691 11.97 19.52 -38.00
C ASP A 691 12.68 18.17 -38.14
N ARG A 692 13.82 18.15 -38.87
CA ARG A 692 14.69 16.98 -39.07
C ARG A 692 13.97 15.73 -39.64
N ALA A 693 12.80 15.90 -40.28
CA ALA A 693 11.99 14.78 -40.78
C ALA A 693 12.78 13.76 -41.62
N PHE A 694 13.82 14.17 -42.33
CA PHE A 694 14.67 13.34 -43.21
C PHE A 694 16.15 13.41 -42.84
N ARG A 695 16.48 13.72 -41.60
CA ARG A 695 17.88 13.81 -41.13
C ARG A 695 18.60 12.46 -41.34
N ASP A 696 19.86 12.52 -41.84
CA ASP A 696 20.74 11.38 -42.07
C ASP A 696 20.16 10.31 -43.02
N CYS A 697 19.30 10.72 -43.96
CA CYS A 697 18.87 9.92 -45.13
C CYS A 697 19.83 10.12 -46.31
N ILE A 698 20.04 9.06 -47.15
CA ILE A 698 20.75 9.22 -48.42
C ILE A 698 19.85 9.90 -49.44
N TYR A 699 19.80 11.20 -49.42
CA TYR A 699 18.91 12.01 -50.27
C TYR A 699 19.59 12.31 -51.62
N ASN A 700 19.15 11.68 -52.73
CA ASN A 700 19.49 12.14 -54.05
C ASN A 700 18.49 13.19 -54.52
N HIS A 701 18.92 14.45 -54.68
CA HIS A 701 18.16 15.65 -55.10
C HIS A 701 17.46 15.52 -56.45
N ARG A 702 16.68 14.50 -56.71
CA ARG A 702 16.09 14.31 -58.07
C ARG A 702 14.57 14.19 -58.13
N THR A 703 13.81 14.65 -57.20
CA THR A 703 12.33 14.79 -57.45
C THR A 703 11.66 15.80 -56.57
N THR A 704 11.98 17.08 -56.74
CA THR A 704 11.02 18.14 -56.45
C THR A 704 10.66 18.80 -57.75
N LYS A 705 9.57 18.36 -58.41
CA LYS A 705 8.84 19.20 -59.33
C LYS A 705 7.98 20.13 -58.47
N THR A 706 8.58 21.13 -57.85
CA THR A 706 7.94 22.45 -57.57
C THR A 706 8.95 23.28 -56.80
N ASN A 707 9.49 24.27 -57.47
CA ASN A 707 9.99 25.51 -56.89
C ASN A 707 8.87 26.16 -56.09
N GLN A 708 9.22 26.60 -54.85
CA GLN A 708 8.42 27.51 -54.02
C GLN A 708 7.39 26.85 -53.11
N LYS A 709 7.78 26.63 -51.85
CA LYS A 709 6.96 27.02 -50.69
C LYS A 709 7.58 26.70 -49.32
N TYR A 710 8.77 26.09 -49.23
CA TYR A 710 9.32 25.82 -47.91
C TYR A 710 10.56 26.67 -47.62
N PRO A 711 10.40 27.77 -46.79
CA PRO A 711 11.55 28.51 -46.31
C PRO A 711 12.28 27.63 -45.27
N SER A 712 13.55 27.31 -45.59
CA SER A 712 14.54 26.70 -44.68
C SER A 712 14.04 25.51 -43.84
N VAL A 713 13.78 24.37 -44.46
CA VAL A 713 13.96 23.07 -43.80
C VAL A 713 15.45 22.86 -43.71
N ASN A 714 16.03 22.91 -42.50
CA ASN A 714 17.38 22.39 -42.24
C ASN A 714 17.32 20.87 -42.44
N LEU A 715 17.61 20.42 -43.64
CA LEU A 715 17.78 19.02 -44.08
C LEU A 715 19.00 18.39 -43.43
#